data_03cd63977fe2584e1abb7e9e495f7c69
#
_entry.id   03cd63977fe2584e1abb7e9e495f7c69
#
_cell.length_a   1.000
_cell.length_b   1.000
_cell.length_c   1.000
_cell.angle_alpha   90.00
_cell.angle_beta   90.00
_cell.angle_gamma   90.00
#
_symmetry.space_group_name_H-M   'P 1'
#
loop_
_entity.id
_entity.type
_entity.pdbx_description
1 polymer ?
#
loop_
_entity_poly.entity_id
_entity_poly.type
_entity_poly.pdbx_seq_one_letter_code
_entity_poly.pdbx_strand_id
1 'polypeptide(L)'
;MTRHSRSNRTTGRATFLAAMMVLSVVAMSSAFAGAAAASDGVEYSHDDAWQGQDVTVQGTAIESNTAYNLERVDEFDGDDVSSTTFIREVVADDDGVVTIDTDDLEGGDYTLRVDGVDQVRENTFHLEVQDLDASFDADEVTNAGDESTTDVEIESNRGFYSVDVSADGDLDAEELFTIFADEDDLEEAMESENRATVEDDELVPGETQFGPFGASLYASDEDDADETIVLVDLQDTEESVSFADVDGGAYDVEFESVDSAAAASASITVVDDDVGAAFDQSVYTQAAGDIVEFTVDLEDADNAYVQLGDENANFVDVLYLEDDDDSGDVTFALNTRTAGAPGASADEVVHSEDDVVQSLVHGGGDEVESAAFYEDEVDPANELEGEFAAYLEELDLLDSGDDPDEQLTRPLQPTEYSLTASGTGAFVVEDGESSVDDEIGYATLELVQPRLDAVSTHVAPGDAADEDDLEELRDGLTERADVAEGDRLVIEVEATGLSGAMVAHEGDWDALEDGFSATTLHEVTELEGEGVAFDVEALGATGNENPATLDLTADDEDVYVFVDPEAGELSVVVDTDSSSAFDRSVDHGDEFAVDVAYETDADERYEFGSGAFDGGAGGGDDPAFPTLPTDADQAVSTTFAVVEPDATFHNVDEDGLVQIEAGDDVVLTGETNVAPGSDAMVRLSDAGETASFLVNTDAEIDADGHFETDTVDVSERAVDDETSIELRVGTETITVADGIFVDELEQSDDEPAEGDDDPAETDDEPAEGDDEPIESDDEPVESDDEPTETDDSIPGFGVAVALVALLAAVMVGLRRR
;
A
#
# COMPACT_ATOMS: atom_id res chain seq x y z
N MET A 1 -27.79 4.80 -18.33
CA MET A 1 -28.97 5.01 -19.18
C MET A 1 -30.00 5.79 -18.40
N THR A 2 -29.89 7.08 -18.43
CA THR A 2 -31.06 7.98 -18.30
C THR A 2 -30.67 9.32 -18.91
N ARG A 3 -30.86 9.46 -20.20
CA ARG A 3 -30.88 10.74 -20.86
C ARG A 3 -32.30 11.28 -20.68
N HIS A 4 -32.46 12.32 -19.89
CA HIS A 4 -33.53 13.32 -20.04
C HIS A 4 -33.46 14.33 -18.89
N SER A 5 -32.66 15.39 -19.06
CA SER A 5 -32.96 16.68 -18.42
C SER A 5 -32.02 17.81 -18.92
N ARG A 6 -31.63 17.84 -20.16
CA ARG A 6 -30.82 18.94 -20.71
C ARG A 6 -31.58 20.03 -21.44
N SER A 7 -32.88 20.10 -21.28
CA SER A 7 -33.71 21.03 -22.11
C SER A 7 -34.50 22.08 -21.33
N ASN A 8 -34.40 22.16 -20.01
CA ASN A 8 -35.21 23.13 -19.24
C ASN A 8 -34.35 24.20 -18.53
N ARG A 9 -33.03 24.02 -18.40
CA ARG A 9 -32.18 25.00 -17.69
C ARG A 9 -31.87 26.25 -18.53
N THR A 10 -31.64 26.13 -19.82
CA THR A 10 -31.39 27.25 -20.74
C THR A 10 -32.61 28.15 -20.98
N THR A 11 -33.79 27.71 -20.59
CA THR A 11 -35.04 28.50 -20.74
C THR A 11 -35.36 29.31 -19.48
N GLY A 12 -34.79 28.90 -18.32
CA GLY A 12 -34.94 29.62 -17.03
C GLY A 12 -34.03 30.85 -16.97
N ARG A 13 -32.77 30.71 -17.38
CA ARG A 13 -31.79 31.81 -17.40
C ARG A 13 -32.21 32.99 -18.31
N ALA A 14 -32.66 32.67 -19.53
CA ALA A 14 -33.19 33.71 -20.42
C ALA A 14 -34.46 34.42 -19.92
N THR A 15 -35.16 33.86 -18.94
CA THR A 15 -36.38 34.41 -18.36
C THR A 15 -36.07 35.27 -17.12
N PHE A 16 -34.95 35.02 -16.43
CA PHE A 16 -34.50 35.80 -15.30
C PHE A 16 -33.87 37.12 -15.70
N LEU A 17 -32.91 37.10 -16.61
CA LEU A 17 -32.39 38.31 -17.25
C LEU A 17 -33.52 39.21 -17.81
N ALA A 18 -34.56 38.58 -18.36
CA ALA A 18 -35.72 39.33 -18.83
C ALA A 18 -36.66 39.80 -17.70
N ALA A 19 -36.60 39.17 -16.50
CA ALA A 19 -37.41 39.56 -15.31
C ALA A 19 -36.72 40.66 -14.50
N MET A 20 -35.36 40.61 -14.37
CA MET A 20 -34.60 41.71 -13.78
C MET A 20 -34.73 43.00 -14.63
N MET A 21 -34.67 42.90 -15.98
CA MET A 21 -34.90 43.99 -16.88
C MET A 21 -36.31 44.58 -16.80
N VAL A 22 -37.32 43.86 -16.31
CA VAL A 22 -38.71 44.34 -16.20
C VAL A 22 -39.01 44.92 -14.82
N LEU A 23 -38.25 44.52 -13.78
CA LEU A 23 -38.44 45.03 -12.41
C LEU A 23 -37.70 46.34 -12.13
N SER A 24 -36.66 46.66 -12.91
CA SER A 24 -35.96 47.96 -12.83
C SER A 24 -36.82 49.18 -13.14
N VAL A 25 -38.00 48.96 -13.68
CA VAL A 25 -38.91 50.07 -14.10
C VAL A 25 -39.78 50.59 -12.97
N VAL A 26 -39.87 49.93 -11.79
CA VAL A 26 -40.92 50.34 -10.79
C VAL A 26 -40.36 51.07 -9.58
N ALA A 27 -39.10 51.05 -9.26
CA ALA A 27 -38.58 51.48 -7.98
C ALA A 27 -37.92 52.84 -7.92
N MET A 28 -37.43 53.38 -9.01
CA MET A 28 -36.82 54.72 -9.01
C MET A 28 -37.78 55.91 -8.87
N SER A 29 -39.10 55.70 -8.76
CA SER A 29 -40.05 56.75 -8.49
C SER A 29 -40.03 57.31 -7.05
N SER A 30 -39.25 56.71 -6.14
CA SER A 30 -39.14 57.12 -4.73
C SER A 30 -37.94 58.03 -4.41
N ALA A 31 -36.86 57.93 -5.14
CA ALA A 31 -35.64 58.68 -4.86
C ALA A 31 -35.81 60.21 -5.14
N PHE A 32 -36.71 60.58 -6.03
CA PHE A 32 -36.98 61.99 -6.39
C PHE A 32 -38.04 62.67 -5.51
N ALA A 33 -38.69 62.01 -4.56
CA ALA A 33 -39.73 62.58 -3.72
C ALA A 33 -39.27 63.67 -2.73
N GLY A 34 -37.99 64.03 -2.68
CA GLY A 34 -37.38 64.98 -1.72
C GLY A 34 -36.93 66.33 -2.24
N ALA A 35 -36.90 66.62 -3.53
CA ALA A 35 -36.40 67.92 -4.05
C ALA A 35 -37.26 68.46 -5.21
N ALA A 36 -38.52 68.80 -4.94
CA ALA A 36 -39.29 69.67 -5.83
C ALA A 36 -38.83 71.13 -5.72
N ALA A 37 -37.70 71.51 -6.24
CA ALA A 37 -37.35 72.85 -6.63
C ALA A 37 -37.42 72.88 -8.17
N ALA A 38 -38.47 73.52 -8.72
CA ALA A 38 -38.68 73.61 -10.15
C ALA A 38 -37.42 74.07 -10.88
N SER A 39 -36.75 73.14 -11.59
CA SER A 39 -35.92 73.49 -12.74
C SER A 39 -36.82 73.70 -13.95
N ASP A 40 -36.66 74.78 -14.69
CA ASP A 40 -37.42 75.07 -15.94
C ASP A 40 -36.94 74.19 -17.11
N GLY A 41 -36.51 72.92 -16.85
CA GLY A 41 -35.86 72.01 -17.79
C GLY A 41 -36.26 70.56 -17.66
N VAL A 42 -35.48 69.68 -18.20
CA VAL A 42 -35.48 68.20 -17.95
C VAL A 42 -34.41 67.89 -16.92
N GLU A 43 -34.59 66.85 -16.12
CA GLU A 43 -33.66 66.36 -15.14
C GLU A 43 -33.47 64.86 -15.40
N TYR A 44 -32.23 64.42 -15.51
CA TYR A 44 -31.84 63.04 -15.71
C TYR A 44 -31.48 62.42 -14.35
N SER A 45 -31.79 61.13 -14.15
CA SER A 45 -31.42 60.41 -12.94
C SER A 45 -29.89 60.35 -12.76
N HIS A 46 -29.19 60.32 -13.87
CA HIS A 46 -27.72 60.22 -13.94
C HIS A 46 -27.17 61.21 -14.99
N ASP A 47 -26.20 62.00 -14.64
CA ASP A 47 -25.43 62.83 -15.61
C ASP A 47 -24.43 61.95 -16.37
N ASP A 48 -23.84 60.93 -15.70
CA ASP A 48 -22.98 59.88 -16.23
C ASP A 48 -23.62 58.54 -15.83
N ALA A 49 -23.95 57.68 -16.78
CA ALA A 49 -24.51 56.34 -16.60
C ALA A 49 -23.66 55.29 -17.28
N TRP A 50 -23.69 54.08 -16.81
CA TRP A 50 -23.09 52.92 -17.46
C TRP A 50 -24.12 52.23 -18.36
N GLN A 51 -23.67 51.67 -19.46
CA GLN A 51 -24.53 50.86 -20.36
C GLN A 51 -25.15 49.73 -19.55
N GLY A 52 -26.45 49.53 -19.64
CA GLY A 52 -27.26 48.61 -18.84
C GLY A 52 -28.06 49.34 -17.73
N GLN A 53 -27.60 50.50 -17.27
CA GLN A 53 -28.38 51.31 -16.31
C GLN A 53 -29.49 52.04 -16.98
N ASP A 54 -30.71 51.95 -16.41
CA ASP A 54 -31.85 52.73 -16.86
C ASP A 54 -31.67 54.20 -16.50
N VAL A 55 -31.80 55.09 -17.50
CA VAL A 55 -31.78 56.55 -17.28
C VAL A 55 -33.21 57.08 -17.32
N THR A 56 -33.69 57.57 -16.15
CA THR A 56 -34.99 58.23 -16.09
C THR A 56 -34.89 59.70 -16.31
N VAL A 57 -35.86 60.25 -17.05
CA VAL A 57 -35.93 61.65 -17.37
C VAL A 57 -37.29 62.22 -16.95
N GLN A 58 -37.24 63.23 -16.09
CA GLN A 58 -38.46 63.91 -15.62
C GLN A 58 -38.30 65.44 -15.66
N GLY A 59 -39.37 66.15 -15.51
CA GLY A 59 -39.35 67.62 -15.46
C GLY A 59 -40.66 68.28 -15.87
N THR A 60 -40.78 69.59 -15.66
CA THR A 60 -42.02 70.31 -15.96
C THR A 60 -42.29 70.38 -17.47
N ALA A 61 -41.37 70.09 -18.32
CA ALA A 61 -41.49 70.06 -19.78
C ALA A 61 -41.89 68.69 -20.33
N ILE A 62 -41.88 67.59 -19.50
CA ILE A 62 -42.28 66.24 -19.89
C ILE A 62 -43.81 66.12 -19.66
N GLU A 63 -44.53 65.76 -20.71
CA GLU A 63 -45.96 65.50 -20.63
C GLU A 63 -46.25 64.00 -20.61
N SER A 64 -47.08 63.57 -19.65
CA SER A 64 -47.49 62.17 -19.53
C SER A 64 -48.04 61.60 -20.82
N ASN A 65 -47.73 60.34 -21.12
CA ASN A 65 -48.15 59.57 -22.33
C ASN A 65 -47.75 60.26 -23.65
N THR A 66 -46.63 61.03 -23.62
CA THR A 66 -46.16 61.76 -24.78
C THR A 66 -44.84 61.11 -25.28
N ALA A 67 -44.69 61.01 -26.58
CA ALA A 67 -43.52 60.43 -27.22
C ALA A 67 -42.46 61.50 -27.44
N TYR A 68 -41.24 61.16 -27.12
CA TYR A 68 -40.04 62.00 -27.30
C TYR A 68 -38.98 61.26 -28.10
N ASN A 69 -38.11 62.03 -28.82
CA ASN A 69 -36.99 61.45 -29.56
C ASN A 69 -35.77 61.38 -28.64
N LEU A 70 -35.20 60.16 -28.46
CA LEU A 70 -33.83 59.97 -27.96
C LEU A 70 -32.85 60.20 -29.11
N GLU A 71 -31.90 61.11 -28.91
CA GLU A 71 -30.91 61.48 -29.91
C GLU A 71 -29.50 61.36 -29.29
N ARG A 72 -28.55 60.79 -30.06
CA ARG A 72 -27.11 60.82 -29.71
C ARG A 72 -26.53 62.16 -30.14
N VAL A 73 -25.76 62.75 -29.28
CA VAL A 73 -25.01 63.98 -29.58
C VAL A 73 -23.73 63.62 -30.38
N ASP A 74 -23.65 64.18 -31.61
CA ASP A 74 -22.48 63.94 -32.47
C ASP A 74 -21.42 65.04 -32.28
N GLU A 75 -21.81 66.28 -31.95
CA GLU A 75 -20.91 67.43 -31.78
C GLU A 75 -21.46 68.51 -30.88
N PHE A 76 -20.63 69.04 -29.99
CA PHE A 76 -20.93 70.24 -29.21
C PHE A 76 -20.19 71.49 -29.78
N ASP A 77 -20.84 72.64 -29.75
CA ASP A 77 -20.24 73.98 -30.00
C ASP A 77 -20.22 74.81 -28.69
N GLY A 78 -19.19 74.61 -27.89
CA GLY A 78 -19.14 75.07 -26.52
C GLY A 78 -20.06 74.21 -25.59
N ASP A 79 -21.07 74.83 -24.99
CA ASP A 79 -22.04 74.16 -24.20
C ASP A 79 -23.33 73.77 -24.99
N ASP A 80 -23.43 74.28 -26.24
CA ASP A 80 -24.60 73.96 -27.10
C ASP A 80 -24.41 72.66 -27.90
N VAL A 81 -25.43 71.85 -28.00
CA VAL A 81 -25.51 70.70 -28.86
C VAL A 81 -25.67 71.18 -30.31
N SER A 82 -24.64 70.89 -31.18
CA SER A 82 -24.59 71.40 -32.55
C SER A 82 -25.13 70.45 -33.60
N SER A 83 -24.97 69.10 -33.32
CA SER A 83 -25.55 68.07 -34.20
C SER A 83 -25.89 66.81 -33.41
N THR A 84 -26.93 66.15 -33.82
CA THR A 84 -27.47 64.92 -33.19
C THR A 84 -27.85 63.88 -34.25
N THR A 85 -27.78 62.61 -33.86
CA THR A 85 -28.32 61.47 -34.63
C THR A 85 -29.52 60.87 -33.89
N PHE A 86 -30.67 60.71 -34.58
CA PHE A 86 -31.85 60.10 -34.00
C PHE A 86 -31.58 58.60 -33.76
N ILE A 87 -31.92 58.12 -32.53
CA ILE A 87 -31.80 56.74 -32.09
C ILE A 87 -33.17 56.07 -32.13
N ARG A 88 -34.05 56.42 -31.21
CA ARG A 88 -35.40 55.84 -31.04
C ARG A 88 -36.38 56.81 -30.44
N GLU A 89 -37.68 56.49 -30.53
CA GLU A 89 -38.75 57.21 -29.86
C GLU A 89 -39.02 56.53 -28.50
N VAL A 90 -39.05 57.28 -27.39
CA VAL A 90 -39.35 56.86 -26.02
C VAL A 90 -40.63 57.58 -25.55
N VAL A 91 -41.43 56.94 -24.69
CA VAL A 91 -42.76 57.45 -24.27
C VAL A 91 -42.76 57.67 -22.78
N ALA A 92 -43.18 58.85 -22.34
CA ALA A 92 -43.37 59.15 -20.95
C ALA A 92 -44.55 58.33 -20.38
N ASP A 93 -44.43 57.87 -19.17
CA ASP A 93 -45.47 57.11 -18.45
C ASP A 93 -46.63 58.01 -17.98
N ASP A 94 -47.60 57.48 -17.15
CA ASP A 94 -48.70 58.17 -16.61
C ASP A 94 -48.33 59.32 -15.64
N ASP A 95 -47.16 59.24 -15.02
CA ASP A 95 -46.59 60.21 -14.07
C ASP A 95 -45.72 61.29 -14.76
N GLY A 96 -45.40 61.08 -16.02
CA GLY A 96 -44.58 62.02 -16.82
C GLY A 96 -43.08 61.71 -16.65
N VAL A 97 -42.71 60.47 -16.43
CA VAL A 97 -41.32 60.01 -16.42
C VAL A 97 -41.03 59.23 -17.70
N VAL A 98 -39.91 59.48 -18.35
CA VAL A 98 -39.37 58.73 -19.49
C VAL A 98 -38.27 57.85 -18.94
N THR A 99 -38.36 56.54 -19.11
CA THR A 99 -37.29 55.56 -18.84
C THR A 99 -36.59 55.26 -20.16
N ILE A 100 -35.26 55.42 -20.17
CA ILE A 100 -34.39 55.11 -21.25
C ILE A 100 -33.59 53.89 -20.89
N ASP A 101 -33.93 52.73 -21.42
CA ASP A 101 -33.14 51.52 -21.43
C ASP A 101 -31.84 51.73 -22.22
N THR A 102 -30.69 51.48 -21.66
CA THR A 102 -29.39 51.79 -22.28
C THR A 102 -28.65 50.58 -22.83
N ASP A 103 -29.17 49.36 -22.69
CA ASP A 103 -28.49 48.10 -23.13
C ASP A 103 -27.97 48.13 -24.56
N ASP A 104 -28.84 48.59 -25.47
CA ASP A 104 -28.53 48.61 -26.90
C ASP A 104 -27.86 49.93 -27.31
N LEU A 105 -27.52 50.84 -26.42
CA LEU A 105 -26.92 52.12 -26.74
C LEU A 105 -25.39 52.04 -26.77
N GLU A 106 -24.75 52.72 -27.70
CA GLU A 106 -23.30 52.86 -27.73
C GLU A 106 -22.83 53.98 -26.79
N GLY A 107 -21.61 53.83 -26.23
CA GLY A 107 -21.04 54.89 -25.40
C GLY A 107 -21.04 56.28 -26.10
N GLY A 108 -21.37 57.34 -25.33
CA GLY A 108 -21.45 58.71 -25.83
C GLY A 108 -22.49 59.56 -25.14
N ASP A 109 -22.62 60.81 -25.58
CA ASP A 109 -23.59 61.75 -25.00
C ASP A 109 -24.95 61.60 -25.68
N TYR A 110 -26.03 61.62 -24.87
CA TYR A 110 -27.39 61.48 -25.33
C TYR A 110 -28.27 62.61 -24.81
N THR A 111 -29.30 62.99 -25.55
CA THR A 111 -30.27 64.02 -25.17
C THR A 111 -31.67 63.59 -25.57
N LEU A 112 -32.64 63.91 -24.70
CA LEU A 112 -34.05 63.82 -25.05
C LEU A 112 -34.53 65.11 -25.71
N ARG A 113 -35.09 65.03 -26.93
CA ARG A 113 -35.58 66.21 -27.61
C ARG A 113 -36.98 66.58 -27.10
N VAL A 114 -37.02 67.62 -26.28
CA VAL A 114 -38.25 68.13 -25.66
C VAL A 114 -38.54 69.54 -26.17
N ASP A 115 -39.80 69.80 -26.60
CA ASP A 115 -40.20 71.14 -27.13
C ASP A 115 -40.09 72.23 -26.05
N GLY A 116 -39.25 73.24 -26.31
CA GLY A 116 -39.05 74.39 -25.42
C GLY A 116 -37.89 74.24 -24.41
N VAL A 117 -37.18 73.14 -24.41
CA VAL A 117 -35.96 72.91 -23.64
C VAL A 117 -34.76 73.18 -24.57
N ASP A 118 -33.80 73.96 -24.07
CA ASP A 118 -32.56 74.24 -24.81
C ASP A 118 -31.68 72.98 -24.90
N GLN A 119 -31.15 72.71 -26.07
CA GLN A 119 -30.25 71.57 -26.32
C GLN A 119 -28.83 72.01 -25.93
N VAL A 120 -28.51 71.84 -24.66
CA VAL A 120 -27.24 72.21 -24.03
C VAL A 120 -26.67 71.01 -23.25
N ARG A 121 -25.37 71.04 -22.98
CA ARG A 121 -24.68 69.94 -22.25
C ARG A 121 -25.36 69.63 -20.90
N GLU A 122 -25.91 70.60 -20.22
CA GLU A 122 -26.65 70.44 -18.96
C GLU A 122 -27.93 69.58 -19.11
N ASN A 123 -28.43 69.43 -20.34
CA ASN A 123 -29.60 68.62 -20.69
C ASN A 123 -29.20 67.38 -21.53
N THR A 124 -28.07 66.83 -21.27
CA THR A 124 -27.56 65.54 -21.81
C THR A 124 -27.12 64.63 -20.67
N PHE A 125 -27.12 63.34 -20.90
CA PHE A 125 -26.41 62.40 -20.08
C PHE A 125 -25.29 61.74 -20.91
N HIS A 126 -24.23 61.35 -20.21
CA HIS A 126 -23.11 60.63 -20.82
C HIS A 126 -23.26 59.13 -20.50
N LEU A 127 -23.17 58.25 -21.48
CA LEU A 127 -23.19 56.82 -21.35
C LEU A 127 -21.79 56.28 -21.50
N GLU A 128 -21.25 55.69 -20.49
CA GLU A 128 -19.99 54.93 -20.54
C GLU A 128 -20.30 53.46 -20.76
N VAL A 129 -19.37 52.76 -21.41
CA VAL A 129 -19.44 51.32 -21.57
C VAL A 129 -18.42 50.73 -20.60
N GLN A 130 -18.87 49.86 -19.72
CA GLN A 130 -18.02 49.13 -18.81
C GLN A 130 -17.41 47.96 -19.58
N ASP A 131 -16.08 47.85 -19.58
CA ASP A 131 -15.35 46.66 -20.01
C ASP A 131 -15.14 45.83 -18.73
N LEU A 132 -15.42 44.56 -18.82
CA LEU A 132 -15.17 43.56 -17.76
C LEU A 132 -14.40 42.40 -18.42
N ASP A 133 -13.27 42.05 -17.85
CA ASP A 133 -12.46 40.90 -18.26
C ASP A 133 -12.20 40.02 -17.02
N ALA A 134 -12.25 38.70 -17.19
CA ALA A 134 -11.95 37.74 -16.14
C ALA A 134 -11.16 36.56 -16.71
N SER A 135 -10.14 36.11 -15.98
CA SER A 135 -9.34 34.93 -16.37
C SER A 135 -8.75 34.25 -15.15
N PHE A 136 -8.61 32.92 -15.24
CA PHE A 136 -7.80 32.13 -14.34
C PHE A 136 -6.38 32.04 -14.87
N ASP A 137 -5.38 31.99 -13.98
CA ASP A 137 -3.96 31.88 -14.37
C ASP A 137 -3.65 30.45 -14.86
N ALA A 138 -4.36 29.42 -14.31
CA ALA A 138 -4.30 28.03 -14.75
C ALA A 138 -5.50 27.66 -15.64
N ASP A 139 -5.28 26.83 -16.66
CA ASP A 139 -6.34 26.23 -17.49
C ASP A 139 -6.93 24.97 -16.82
N GLU A 140 -6.21 24.36 -15.85
CA GLU A 140 -6.52 23.10 -15.16
C GLU A 140 -6.03 23.19 -13.71
N VAL A 141 -6.81 22.69 -12.77
CA VAL A 141 -6.48 22.54 -11.34
C VAL A 141 -7.02 21.21 -10.85
N THR A 142 -6.50 20.73 -9.71
CA THR A 142 -7.02 19.54 -9.04
C THR A 142 -8.12 19.92 -8.04
N ASN A 143 -8.83 18.93 -7.50
CA ASN A 143 -9.81 19.15 -6.45
C ASN A 143 -9.28 18.85 -5.03
N ALA A 144 -7.96 18.59 -4.89
CA ALA A 144 -7.30 18.38 -3.62
C ALA A 144 -5.84 18.85 -3.67
N GLY A 145 -5.19 18.97 -2.51
CA GLY A 145 -3.78 19.28 -2.39
C GLY A 145 -3.38 20.71 -2.79
N ASP A 146 -2.08 20.93 -2.97
CA ASP A 146 -1.51 22.27 -3.28
C ASP A 146 -1.87 22.76 -4.69
N GLU A 147 -2.23 21.86 -5.61
CA GLU A 147 -2.61 22.17 -6.99
C GLU A 147 -4.11 22.50 -7.16
N SER A 148 -4.89 22.50 -6.08
CA SER A 148 -6.31 22.90 -6.08
C SER A 148 -6.52 24.41 -6.18
N THR A 149 -5.48 25.21 -6.11
CA THR A 149 -5.53 26.67 -6.08
C THR A 149 -5.01 27.31 -7.37
N THR A 150 -5.64 28.40 -7.79
CA THR A 150 -5.18 29.24 -8.90
C THR A 150 -5.50 30.70 -8.62
N ASP A 151 -4.79 31.62 -9.28
CA ASP A 151 -5.15 33.03 -9.20
C ASP A 151 -6.24 33.35 -10.22
N VAL A 152 -7.23 34.17 -9.83
CA VAL A 152 -8.20 34.74 -10.72
C VAL A 152 -8.00 36.24 -10.82
N GLU A 153 -7.90 36.75 -12.05
CA GLU A 153 -7.75 38.18 -12.36
C GLU A 153 -9.11 38.71 -12.87
N ILE A 154 -9.66 39.75 -12.19
CA ILE A 154 -10.87 40.44 -12.61
C ILE A 154 -10.55 41.90 -12.80
N GLU A 155 -10.63 42.42 -14.06
CA GLU A 155 -10.30 43.79 -14.42
C GLU A 155 -11.49 44.52 -15.00
N SER A 156 -11.59 45.82 -14.70
CA SER A 156 -12.60 46.70 -15.28
C SER A 156 -12.08 48.14 -15.43
N ASN A 157 -12.55 48.84 -16.48
CA ASN A 157 -12.32 50.26 -16.62
C ASN A 157 -13.10 51.12 -15.59
N ARG A 158 -13.86 50.44 -14.68
CA ARG A 158 -14.63 51.06 -13.61
C ARG A 158 -13.94 50.88 -12.26
N GLY A 159 -13.85 51.93 -11.45
CA GLY A 159 -13.02 51.92 -10.21
C GLY A 159 -13.58 51.11 -9.07
N PHE A 160 -14.90 50.98 -8.92
CA PHE A 160 -15.59 50.13 -7.94
C PHE A 160 -16.81 49.57 -8.61
N TYR A 161 -17.03 48.27 -8.47
CA TYR A 161 -18.13 47.56 -9.10
C TYR A 161 -18.42 46.25 -8.29
N SER A 162 -19.59 45.69 -8.47
CA SER A 162 -19.94 44.38 -7.93
C SER A 162 -20.35 43.46 -9.08
N VAL A 163 -20.06 42.19 -8.97
CA VAL A 163 -20.37 41.19 -10.01
C VAL A 163 -21.14 40.03 -9.37
N ASP A 164 -22.13 39.55 -10.07
CA ASP A 164 -22.72 38.25 -9.85
C ASP A 164 -21.88 37.20 -10.49
N VAL A 165 -21.62 36.09 -9.77
CA VAL A 165 -20.85 34.96 -10.25
C VAL A 165 -21.74 33.74 -10.28
N SER A 166 -21.75 33.05 -11.40
CA SER A 166 -22.43 31.80 -11.61
C SER A 166 -21.58 30.89 -12.48
N ALA A 167 -21.79 29.56 -12.42
CA ALA A 167 -21.04 28.62 -13.25
C ALA A 167 -21.98 27.72 -14.07
N ASP A 168 -21.55 27.37 -15.28
CA ASP A 168 -22.15 26.29 -16.05
C ASP A 168 -21.62 24.96 -15.53
N GLY A 169 -22.45 24.15 -14.88
CA GLY A 169 -22.09 22.87 -14.28
C GLY A 169 -23.12 22.50 -13.22
N ASP A 170 -22.73 21.71 -12.29
CA ASP A 170 -23.57 21.34 -11.16
C ASP A 170 -23.20 22.11 -9.87
N LEU A 171 -22.34 23.18 -9.96
CA LEU A 171 -21.98 24.05 -8.83
C LEU A 171 -23.20 24.85 -8.35
N ASP A 172 -23.44 24.82 -7.06
CA ASP A 172 -24.43 25.68 -6.40
C ASP A 172 -23.79 26.92 -5.76
N ALA A 173 -24.60 27.77 -5.12
CA ALA A 173 -24.09 29.00 -4.53
C ALA A 173 -23.21 28.78 -3.30
N GLU A 174 -23.35 27.66 -2.58
CA GLU A 174 -22.53 27.31 -1.43
C GLU A 174 -21.15 26.85 -1.89
N GLU A 175 -21.08 26.01 -2.94
CA GLU A 175 -19.85 25.58 -3.59
C GLU A 175 -19.11 26.76 -4.28
N LEU A 176 -19.82 27.64 -4.98
CA LEU A 176 -19.23 28.86 -5.52
C LEU A 176 -18.69 29.79 -4.44
N PHE A 177 -19.34 29.83 -3.28
CA PHE A 177 -18.87 30.67 -2.18
C PHE A 177 -17.52 30.15 -1.65
N THR A 178 -17.36 28.84 -1.48
CA THR A 178 -16.11 28.23 -0.98
C THR A 178 -14.95 28.43 -1.95
N ILE A 179 -15.19 28.54 -3.25
CA ILE A 179 -14.15 28.86 -4.24
C ILE A 179 -13.58 30.28 -4.04
N PHE A 180 -14.43 31.28 -3.75
CA PHE A 180 -14.06 32.71 -3.65
C PHE A 180 -13.86 33.21 -2.20
N ALA A 181 -14.14 32.36 -1.20
CA ALA A 181 -13.94 32.59 0.23
C ALA A 181 -13.56 31.29 0.93
N ASP A 182 -13.15 31.36 2.18
CA ASP A 182 -12.81 30.16 2.94
C ASP A 182 -14.06 29.36 3.35
N GLU A 183 -13.98 28.02 3.36
CA GLU A 183 -15.07 27.13 3.80
C GLU A 183 -15.49 27.44 5.25
N ASP A 184 -14.55 27.78 6.13
CA ASP A 184 -14.78 28.18 7.52
C ASP A 184 -15.72 29.40 7.64
N ASP A 185 -15.82 30.23 6.61
CA ASP A 185 -16.68 31.41 6.56
C ASP A 185 -18.14 31.09 6.13
N LEU A 186 -18.39 29.91 5.59
CA LEU A 186 -19.69 29.52 5.00
C LEU A 186 -20.80 29.55 6.03
N GLU A 187 -20.62 29.03 7.26
CA GLU A 187 -21.63 29.04 8.32
C GLU A 187 -21.99 30.48 8.71
N GLU A 188 -21.01 31.40 8.82
CA GLU A 188 -21.25 32.82 9.11
C GLU A 188 -21.92 33.53 7.92
N ALA A 189 -21.54 33.19 6.67
CA ALA A 189 -22.15 33.73 5.45
C ALA A 189 -23.62 33.30 5.29
N MET A 190 -23.99 32.14 5.79
CA MET A 190 -25.37 31.63 5.78
C MET A 190 -26.28 32.37 6.76
N GLU A 191 -25.74 33.14 7.74
CA GLU A 191 -26.59 33.95 8.64
C GLU A 191 -27.31 35.04 7.87
N SER A 192 -28.62 35.24 8.17
CA SER A 192 -29.46 36.14 7.40
C SER A 192 -29.02 37.60 7.38
N GLU A 193 -28.15 38.02 8.28
CA GLU A 193 -27.63 39.41 8.35
C GLU A 193 -26.40 39.60 7.44
N ASN A 194 -25.77 38.51 7.05
CA ASN A 194 -24.58 38.51 6.18
C ASN A 194 -24.93 38.24 4.70
N ARG A 195 -26.18 37.85 4.43
CA ARG A 195 -26.65 37.59 3.06
C ARG A 195 -26.98 38.90 2.31
N ALA A 196 -26.61 38.96 1.05
CA ALA A 196 -26.95 40.05 0.15
C ALA A 196 -28.44 40.01 -0.21
N THR A 197 -29.00 41.18 -0.39
CA THR A 197 -30.40 41.33 -0.84
C THR A 197 -30.48 42.40 -1.92
N VAL A 198 -31.52 42.35 -2.74
CA VAL A 198 -31.82 43.42 -3.70
C VAL A 198 -33.02 44.21 -3.18
N GLU A 199 -32.79 45.48 -2.81
CA GLU A 199 -33.87 46.39 -2.37
C GLU A 199 -34.00 47.54 -3.39
N ASP A 200 -35.21 47.71 -3.97
CA ASP A 200 -35.48 48.77 -4.94
C ASP A 200 -34.46 48.78 -6.13
N ASP A 201 -34.09 47.60 -6.63
CA ASP A 201 -33.11 47.35 -7.69
C ASP A 201 -31.66 47.80 -7.36
N GLU A 202 -31.34 47.96 -6.12
CA GLU A 202 -29.99 48.26 -5.62
C GLU A 202 -29.52 47.09 -4.76
N LEU A 203 -28.31 46.59 -5.06
CA LEU A 203 -27.63 45.56 -4.24
C LEU A 203 -27.40 46.11 -2.84
N VAL A 204 -27.91 45.44 -1.82
CA VAL A 204 -27.63 45.69 -0.42
C VAL A 204 -26.76 44.54 0.07
N PRO A 205 -25.44 44.73 0.20
CA PRO A 205 -24.56 43.72 0.73
C PRO A 205 -24.92 43.32 2.15
N GLY A 206 -24.53 42.09 2.56
CA GLY A 206 -24.61 41.66 3.94
C GLY A 206 -23.76 42.52 4.89
N GLU A 207 -23.94 42.36 6.23
CA GLU A 207 -23.11 43.08 7.20
C GLU A 207 -21.64 42.72 7.13
N THR A 208 -21.31 41.46 6.77
CA THR A 208 -19.96 40.93 6.55
C THR A 208 -19.83 40.47 5.10
N GLN A 209 -18.70 40.74 4.48
CA GLN A 209 -18.30 40.21 3.20
C GLN A 209 -17.04 39.37 3.43
N PHE A 210 -16.90 38.23 2.74
CA PHE A 210 -15.92 37.20 3.03
C PHE A 210 -14.87 37.10 1.92
N GLY A 211 -13.72 36.59 2.29
CA GLY A 211 -12.60 36.38 1.36
C GLY A 211 -12.03 37.66 0.76
N PRO A 212 -11.04 37.53 -0.12
CA PRO A 212 -10.37 38.69 -0.74
C PRO A 212 -11.28 39.43 -1.75
N PHE A 213 -12.29 38.75 -2.28
CA PHE A 213 -13.23 39.29 -3.28
C PHE A 213 -14.49 39.88 -2.65
N GLY A 214 -14.66 39.83 -1.32
CA GLY A 214 -15.87 40.30 -0.65
C GLY A 214 -17.11 39.48 -1.03
N ALA A 215 -16.96 38.16 -1.10
CA ALA A 215 -18.04 37.25 -1.46
C ALA A 215 -19.23 37.32 -0.47
N SER A 216 -20.43 37.13 -0.97
CA SER A 216 -21.68 37.06 -0.16
C SER A 216 -22.71 36.19 -0.89
N LEU A 217 -23.39 35.33 -0.11
CA LEU A 217 -24.54 34.58 -0.59
C LEU A 217 -25.79 35.48 -0.66
N TYR A 218 -26.69 35.23 -1.60
CA TYR A 218 -27.97 35.89 -1.69
C TYR A 218 -28.97 35.38 -0.63
N ALA A 219 -29.91 36.18 -0.20
CA ALA A 219 -31.01 35.76 0.67
C ALA A 219 -31.88 34.72 -0.06
N SER A 220 -32.39 33.73 0.67
CA SER A 220 -33.13 32.57 0.10
C SER A 220 -34.49 32.91 -0.53
N ASP A 221 -34.92 34.15 -0.50
CA ASP A 221 -36.11 34.68 -1.15
C ASP A 221 -35.84 35.41 -2.48
N GLU A 222 -34.59 35.53 -2.87
CA GLU A 222 -34.15 35.97 -4.21
C GLU A 222 -34.29 34.81 -5.23
N ASP A 223 -34.55 35.18 -6.51
CA ASP A 223 -35.00 34.23 -7.54
C ASP A 223 -33.88 33.19 -7.94
N ASP A 224 -32.58 33.48 -7.75
CA ASP A 224 -31.45 32.61 -8.07
C ASP A 224 -30.45 32.47 -6.91
N ALA A 225 -30.93 32.62 -5.69
CA ALA A 225 -30.15 32.52 -4.47
C ALA A 225 -29.39 31.17 -4.34
N ASP A 226 -29.87 30.11 -5.00
CA ASP A 226 -29.28 28.77 -4.92
C ASP A 226 -28.24 28.49 -6.05
N GLU A 227 -28.02 29.46 -7.00
CA GLU A 227 -27.13 29.23 -8.17
C GLU A 227 -26.09 30.36 -8.36
N THR A 228 -26.10 31.42 -7.52
CA THR A 228 -25.29 32.63 -7.78
C THR A 228 -24.80 33.24 -6.47
N ILE A 229 -23.55 33.69 -6.45
CA ILE A 229 -22.98 34.53 -5.37
C ILE A 229 -22.75 35.96 -5.90
N VAL A 230 -22.49 36.91 -5.00
CA VAL A 230 -22.07 38.25 -5.39
C VAL A 230 -20.70 38.60 -4.79
N LEU A 231 -19.80 39.13 -5.62
CA LEU A 231 -18.55 39.73 -5.19
C LEU A 231 -18.71 41.25 -5.14
N VAL A 232 -18.40 41.83 -3.97
CA VAL A 232 -18.79 43.22 -3.65
C VAL A 232 -17.60 44.18 -3.61
N ASP A 233 -17.79 45.41 -4.12
CA ASP A 233 -16.81 46.48 -4.08
C ASP A 233 -15.47 46.16 -4.75
N LEU A 234 -15.46 45.34 -5.82
CA LEU A 234 -14.30 44.98 -6.56
C LEU A 234 -13.57 46.20 -7.17
N GLN A 235 -12.27 46.09 -7.23
CA GLN A 235 -11.36 46.88 -8.07
C GLN A 235 -10.60 45.92 -8.96
N ASP A 236 -9.66 46.39 -9.75
CA ASP A 236 -8.75 45.47 -10.46
C ASP A 236 -8.10 44.57 -9.40
N THR A 237 -8.46 43.27 -9.40
CA THR A 237 -8.15 42.31 -8.33
C THR A 237 -7.56 41.05 -8.97
N GLU A 238 -6.43 40.61 -8.44
CA GLU A 238 -5.76 39.35 -8.75
C GLU A 238 -5.50 38.69 -7.42
N GLU A 239 -6.21 37.60 -7.12
CA GLU A 239 -6.18 36.90 -5.83
C GLU A 239 -6.42 35.42 -6.05
N SER A 240 -5.93 34.60 -5.13
CA SER A 240 -6.03 33.15 -5.19
C SER A 240 -7.45 32.66 -4.84
N VAL A 241 -7.90 31.64 -5.55
CA VAL A 241 -9.15 30.91 -5.32
C VAL A 241 -8.84 29.42 -5.21
N SER A 242 -9.68 28.68 -4.46
CA SER A 242 -9.51 27.25 -4.24
C SER A 242 -10.64 26.46 -4.87
N PHE A 243 -10.30 25.36 -5.53
CA PHE A 243 -11.24 24.39 -6.08
C PHE A 243 -11.19 23.07 -5.29
N ALA A 244 -10.64 23.09 -4.07
CA ALA A 244 -10.69 21.94 -3.17
C ALA A 244 -12.13 21.48 -2.97
N ASP A 245 -12.36 20.16 -2.94
CA ASP A 245 -13.67 19.52 -2.78
C ASP A 245 -14.70 19.79 -3.91
N VAL A 246 -14.30 20.42 -5.02
CA VAL A 246 -15.15 20.64 -6.20
C VAL A 246 -15.13 19.39 -7.09
N ASP A 247 -16.28 18.86 -7.47
CA ASP A 247 -16.37 17.69 -8.37
C ASP A 247 -15.56 17.91 -9.67
N GLY A 248 -14.82 16.86 -10.13
CA GLY A 248 -14.08 16.92 -11.38
C GLY A 248 -14.96 17.25 -12.60
N GLY A 249 -14.56 18.26 -13.39
CA GLY A 249 -15.34 18.72 -14.53
C GLY A 249 -14.76 19.95 -15.20
N ALA A 250 -15.37 20.35 -16.31
CA ALA A 250 -15.05 21.61 -16.95
C ALA A 250 -16.14 22.65 -16.59
N TYR A 251 -15.71 23.75 -16.03
CA TYR A 251 -16.57 24.82 -15.56
C TYR A 251 -16.35 26.10 -16.39
N ASP A 252 -17.45 26.69 -16.86
CA ASP A 252 -17.46 28.02 -17.46
C ASP A 252 -18.06 28.98 -16.41
N VAL A 253 -17.20 29.77 -15.75
CA VAL A 253 -17.63 30.74 -14.72
C VAL A 253 -17.98 32.05 -15.41
N GLU A 254 -19.20 32.52 -15.20
CA GLU A 254 -19.75 33.76 -15.75
C GLU A 254 -19.74 34.86 -14.68
N PHE A 255 -19.19 36.02 -15.01
CA PHE A 255 -19.15 37.22 -14.19
C PHE A 255 -20.01 38.30 -14.85
N GLU A 256 -21.09 38.68 -14.19
CA GLU A 256 -21.99 39.69 -14.69
C GLU A 256 -22.03 40.94 -13.77
N SER A 257 -21.83 42.13 -14.30
CA SER A 257 -21.93 43.34 -13.46
C SER A 257 -23.34 43.52 -12.94
N VAL A 258 -23.49 43.70 -11.62
CA VAL A 258 -24.81 43.84 -10.96
C VAL A 258 -25.63 45.00 -11.53
N ASP A 259 -25.01 46.13 -11.95
CA ASP A 259 -25.67 47.36 -12.30
C ASP A 259 -25.27 47.86 -13.69
N SER A 260 -24.69 47.03 -14.56
CA SER A 260 -24.37 47.39 -15.93
C SER A 260 -24.51 46.17 -16.88
N ALA A 261 -24.45 46.40 -18.20
CA ALA A 261 -24.51 45.31 -19.18
C ALA A 261 -23.16 44.59 -19.40
N ALA A 262 -22.13 44.86 -18.56
CA ALA A 262 -20.84 44.25 -18.70
C ALA A 262 -20.84 42.80 -18.15
N ALA A 263 -20.30 41.88 -18.92
CA ALA A 263 -20.14 40.49 -18.56
C ALA A 263 -18.80 39.92 -19.08
N ALA A 264 -18.22 39.03 -18.34
CA ALA A 264 -17.03 38.25 -18.73
C ALA A 264 -17.25 36.77 -18.40
N SER A 265 -16.44 35.91 -18.96
CA SER A 265 -16.43 34.49 -18.58
C SER A 265 -15.00 33.95 -18.57
N ALA A 266 -14.69 33.07 -17.62
CA ALA A 266 -13.45 32.34 -17.55
C ALA A 266 -13.76 30.85 -17.44
N SER A 267 -12.96 30.01 -18.12
CA SER A 267 -13.13 28.57 -18.10
C SER A 267 -12.00 27.94 -17.34
N ILE A 268 -12.31 26.91 -16.55
CA ILE A 268 -11.32 26.12 -15.82
C ILE A 268 -11.74 24.65 -15.86
N THR A 269 -10.77 23.76 -15.87
CA THR A 269 -11.00 22.32 -15.72
C THR A 269 -10.55 21.91 -14.33
N VAL A 270 -11.42 21.32 -13.54
CA VAL A 270 -11.07 20.64 -12.28
C VAL A 270 -10.89 19.17 -12.59
N VAL A 271 -9.73 18.63 -12.23
CA VAL A 271 -9.42 17.21 -12.36
C VAL A 271 -9.59 16.60 -10.98
N ASP A 272 -10.26 15.46 -10.92
CA ASP A 272 -10.32 14.70 -9.68
C ASP A 272 -8.89 14.29 -9.34
N ASP A 273 -8.37 14.83 -8.26
CA ASP A 273 -7.12 14.43 -7.66
C ASP A 273 -7.51 13.33 -6.65
N ASP A 274 -7.64 12.14 -7.18
CA ASP A 274 -7.89 10.96 -6.35
C ASP A 274 -6.56 10.55 -5.69
N VAL A 275 -6.08 11.33 -4.70
CA VAL A 275 -4.99 10.87 -3.84
C VAL A 275 -5.40 9.53 -3.25
N GLY A 276 -4.63 8.51 -3.52
CA GLY A 276 -4.96 7.14 -3.12
C GLY A 276 -3.73 6.39 -2.62
N ALA A 277 -3.95 5.46 -1.71
CA ALA A 277 -2.96 4.47 -1.32
C ALA A 277 -3.56 3.08 -1.45
N ALA A 278 -3.07 2.31 -2.40
CA ALA A 278 -3.55 0.96 -2.62
C ALA A 278 -2.55 -0.06 -2.10
N PHE A 279 -2.93 -0.82 -1.08
CA PHE A 279 -2.14 -1.96 -0.64
C PHE A 279 -2.21 -3.07 -1.69
N ASP A 280 -1.08 -3.72 -2.02
CA ASP A 280 -1.01 -4.80 -3.01
C ASP A 280 -1.87 -6.00 -2.61
N GLN A 281 -2.14 -6.16 -1.30
CA GLN A 281 -3.03 -7.17 -0.73
C GLN A 281 -4.05 -6.52 0.22
N SER A 282 -5.31 -6.96 0.15
CA SER A 282 -6.33 -6.52 1.12
C SER A 282 -6.21 -7.22 2.49
N VAL A 283 -5.50 -8.35 2.55
CA VAL A 283 -5.21 -9.09 3.78
C VAL A 283 -3.82 -9.70 3.67
N TYR A 284 -2.94 -9.32 4.57
CA TYR A 284 -1.64 -9.93 4.79
C TYR A 284 -1.74 -10.94 5.90
N THR A 285 -1.29 -12.17 5.69
CA THR A 285 -1.34 -13.22 6.71
C THR A 285 0.07 -13.66 7.04
N GLN A 286 0.51 -13.47 8.28
CA GLN A 286 1.83 -13.87 8.75
C GLN A 286 1.77 -14.45 10.17
N ALA A 287 2.77 -15.24 10.59
CA ALA A 287 2.83 -15.69 11.96
C ALA A 287 3.35 -14.60 12.90
N ALA A 288 2.75 -14.49 14.07
CA ALA A 288 3.20 -13.53 15.07
C ALA A 288 4.65 -13.84 15.49
N GLY A 289 5.51 -12.84 15.45
CA GLY A 289 6.95 -12.99 15.69
C GLY A 289 7.79 -13.01 14.41
N ASP A 290 7.16 -13.12 13.24
CA ASP A 290 7.84 -13.06 11.95
C ASP A 290 7.86 -11.65 11.33
N ILE A 291 8.66 -11.49 10.30
CA ILE A 291 8.69 -10.32 9.42
C ILE A 291 7.52 -10.43 8.44
N VAL A 292 6.88 -9.30 8.17
CA VAL A 292 5.86 -9.17 7.12
C VAL A 292 6.23 -8.01 6.20
N GLU A 293 6.11 -8.22 4.91
CA GLU A 293 6.36 -7.21 3.89
C GLU A 293 5.04 -6.61 3.39
N PHE A 294 5.03 -5.31 3.15
CA PHE A 294 3.92 -4.55 2.61
C PHE A 294 4.40 -3.74 1.41
N THR A 295 3.57 -3.69 0.38
CA THR A 295 3.74 -2.75 -0.74
C THR A 295 2.50 -1.88 -0.84
N VAL A 296 2.70 -0.57 -0.90
CA VAL A 296 1.65 0.45 -0.99
C VAL A 296 1.88 1.26 -2.25
N ASP A 297 1.01 1.09 -3.25
CA ASP A 297 0.97 1.94 -4.44
C ASP A 297 0.40 3.31 -4.05
N LEU A 298 1.14 4.40 -4.26
CA LEU A 298 0.71 5.78 -4.03
C LEU A 298 0.17 6.37 -5.35
N GLU A 299 -1.11 6.74 -5.39
CA GLU A 299 -1.75 7.38 -6.54
C GLU A 299 -1.80 8.89 -6.29
N ASP A 300 -1.14 9.67 -7.15
CA ASP A 300 -1.06 11.13 -7.11
C ASP A 300 -0.56 11.71 -5.77
N ALA A 301 0.29 10.96 -5.04
CA ALA A 301 0.96 11.37 -3.80
C ALA A 301 2.37 10.79 -3.73
N ASP A 302 3.31 11.53 -3.16
CA ASP A 302 4.68 11.08 -2.91
C ASP A 302 4.84 10.48 -1.49
N ASN A 303 3.80 10.57 -0.63
CA ASN A 303 3.82 10.08 0.74
C ASN A 303 2.40 9.75 1.25
N ALA A 304 2.34 8.96 2.32
CA ALA A 304 1.13 8.68 3.06
C ALA A 304 1.42 8.38 4.54
N TYR A 305 0.42 8.57 5.40
CA TYR A 305 0.45 8.08 6.77
C TYR A 305 -0.37 6.79 6.88
N VAL A 306 0.13 5.79 7.60
CA VAL A 306 -0.59 4.54 7.82
C VAL A 306 -0.76 4.29 9.30
N GLN A 307 -2.00 4.24 9.78
CA GLN A 307 -2.29 3.74 11.12
C GLN A 307 -2.27 2.20 11.08
N LEU A 308 -1.41 1.60 11.90
CA LEU A 308 -1.34 0.17 12.15
C LEU A 308 -2.05 -0.17 13.47
N GLY A 309 -3.11 -0.95 13.39
CA GLY A 309 -3.90 -1.39 14.55
C GLY A 309 -4.96 -0.40 15.00
N ASP A 310 -5.71 -0.80 16.02
CA ASP A 310 -6.81 -0.06 16.63
C ASP A 310 -6.99 -0.43 18.11
N GLU A 311 -7.94 0.17 18.80
CA GLU A 311 -8.26 -0.12 20.22
C GLU A 311 -8.69 -1.58 20.44
N ASN A 312 -9.23 -2.28 19.43
CA ASN A 312 -9.65 -3.68 19.56
C ASN A 312 -8.45 -4.63 19.50
N ALA A 313 -7.41 -4.25 18.74
CA ALA A 313 -6.13 -4.97 18.69
C ALA A 313 -5.25 -4.68 19.91
N ASN A 314 -5.59 -3.69 20.75
CA ASN A 314 -4.83 -3.15 21.89
C ASN A 314 -3.43 -2.63 21.49
N PHE A 315 -3.28 -2.13 20.30
CA PHE A 315 -2.05 -1.53 19.81
C PHE A 315 -2.36 -0.58 18.65
N VAL A 316 -1.73 0.59 18.66
CA VAL A 316 -1.73 1.55 17.57
C VAL A 316 -0.33 2.10 17.37
N ASP A 317 0.14 2.09 16.13
CA ASP A 317 1.28 2.86 15.66
C ASP A 317 0.86 3.69 14.45
N VAL A 318 1.52 4.80 14.19
CA VAL A 318 1.40 5.57 12.96
C VAL A 318 2.71 5.52 12.25
N LEU A 319 2.69 5.06 11.01
CA LEU A 319 3.83 5.02 10.12
C LEU A 319 3.72 6.16 9.10
N TYR A 320 4.82 6.79 8.78
CA TYR A 320 4.97 7.69 7.64
C TYR A 320 5.72 6.96 6.54
N LEU A 321 5.16 6.96 5.36
CA LEU A 321 5.72 6.34 4.15
C LEU A 321 6.03 7.46 3.14
N GLU A 322 7.20 7.42 2.50
CA GLU A 322 7.60 8.36 1.44
C GLU A 322 8.35 7.60 0.35
N ASP A 323 7.88 7.74 -0.89
CA ASP A 323 8.54 7.24 -2.10
C ASP A 323 9.75 8.12 -2.42
N ASP A 324 10.97 7.70 -2.02
CA ASP A 324 12.22 8.47 -2.21
C ASP A 324 12.86 8.21 -3.59
N ASP A 325 12.46 7.15 -4.29
CA ASP A 325 13.03 6.75 -5.58
C ASP A 325 12.18 7.09 -6.81
N ASP A 326 11.01 7.73 -6.62
CA ASP A 326 10.03 8.08 -7.65
C ASP A 326 9.45 6.83 -8.38
N SER A 327 9.35 5.66 -7.72
CA SER A 327 8.77 4.42 -8.28
C SER A 327 7.24 4.45 -8.36
N GLY A 328 6.61 5.20 -7.47
CA GLY A 328 5.16 5.29 -7.29
C GLY A 328 4.60 4.27 -6.29
N ASP A 329 5.46 3.48 -5.65
CA ASP A 329 5.10 2.53 -4.60
C ASP A 329 6.15 2.52 -3.48
N VAL A 330 5.70 2.28 -2.25
CA VAL A 330 6.57 2.11 -1.08
C VAL A 330 6.52 0.66 -0.63
N THR A 331 7.66 -0.03 -0.65
CA THR A 331 7.78 -1.38 -0.11
C THR A 331 8.56 -1.36 1.20
N PHE A 332 7.98 -1.95 2.25
CA PHE A 332 8.62 -2.00 3.55
C PHE A 332 8.31 -3.28 4.32
N ALA A 333 9.23 -3.67 5.19
CA ALA A 333 9.11 -4.80 6.09
C ALA A 333 8.79 -4.32 7.53
N LEU A 334 7.91 -5.04 8.21
CA LEU A 334 7.57 -4.84 9.62
C LEU A 334 7.99 -6.07 10.45
N ASN A 335 8.77 -5.84 11.50
CA ASN A 335 9.12 -6.87 12.47
C ASN A 335 8.04 -7.00 13.56
N THR A 336 7.19 -8.02 13.45
CA THR A 336 6.07 -8.21 14.40
C THR A 336 6.52 -8.65 15.78
N ARG A 337 7.80 -9.10 15.95
CA ARG A 337 8.38 -9.44 17.27
C ARG A 337 8.78 -8.21 18.08
N THR A 338 9.24 -7.15 17.41
CA THR A 338 9.74 -5.93 18.04
C THR A 338 8.75 -4.77 17.99
N ALA A 339 7.78 -4.80 17.10
CA ALA A 339 6.71 -3.80 17.03
C ALA A 339 5.97 -3.67 18.37
N GLY A 340 5.90 -2.45 18.91
CA GLY A 340 5.33 -2.13 20.22
C GLY A 340 6.19 -2.58 21.41
N ALA A 341 7.43 -2.99 21.18
CA ALA A 341 8.32 -3.42 22.26
C ALA A 341 9.03 -2.23 22.93
N PRO A 342 9.04 -2.12 24.26
CA PRO A 342 9.70 -1.02 24.96
C PRO A 342 11.19 -0.91 24.61
N GLY A 343 11.59 0.28 24.13
CA GLY A 343 12.96 0.61 23.81
C GLY A 343 13.50 0.04 22.50
N ALA A 344 12.68 -0.61 21.69
CA ALA A 344 13.03 -0.93 20.31
C ALA A 344 13.12 0.37 19.47
N SER A 345 14.13 0.47 18.62
CA SER A 345 14.28 1.64 17.71
C SER A 345 13.50 1.40 16.41
N ALA A 346 13.23 2.47 15.66
CA ALA A 346 12.56 2.35 14.37
C ALA A 346 13.28 1.37 13.44
N ASP A 347 14.60 1.41 13.38
CA ASP A 347 15.42 0.52 12.54
C ASP A 347 15.32 -0.97 12.94
N GLU A 348 14.87 -1.30 14.15
CA GLU A 348 14.63 -2.67 14.63
C GLU A 348 13.19 -3.14 14.34
N VAL A 349 12.30 -2.21 13.91
CA VAL A 349 10.86 -2.47 13.75
C VAL A 349 10.41 -2.38 12.32
N VAL A 350 10.85 -1.38 11.57
CA VAL A 350 10.49 -1.15 10.16
C VAL A 350 11.73 -0.95 9.32
N HIS A 351 11.69 -1.43 8.07
CA HIS A 351 12.78 -1.32 7.13
C HIS A 351 12.25 -1.21 5.70
N SER A 352 12.88 -0.35 4.90
CA SER A 352 12.75 -0.32 3.45
C SER A 352 14.16 -0.16 2.84
N GLU A 353 14.38 -0.74 1.68
CA GLU A 353 15.67 -0.64 0.99
C GLU A 353 15.84 0.70 0.28
N ASP A 354 14.79 1.18 -0.39
CA ASP A 354 14.84 2.32 -1.31
C ASP A 354 13.99 3.52 -0.82
N ASP A 355 13.06 3.32 0.15
CA ASP A 355 12.08 4.30 0.59
C ASP A 355 12.25 4.76 2.03
N VAL A 356 11.51 5.81 2.41
CA VAL A 356 11.50 6.31 3.79
C VAL A 356 10.30 5.74 4.55
N VAL A 357 10.58 5.06 5.67
CA VAL A 357 9.56 4.57 6.60
C VAL A 357 9.91 5.01 8.02
N GLN A 358 8.96 5.66 8.70
CA GLN A 358 9.12 6.14 10.07
C GLN A 358 7.97 5.66 10.95
N SER A 359 8.21 5.47 12.26
CA SER A 359 7.21 5.01 13.25
C SER A 359 7.09 6.01 14.39
N LEU A 360 5.88 6.35 14.81
CA LEU A 360 5.66 7.22 15.97
C LEU A 360 5.97 6.52 17.30
N VAL A 361 5.67 5.24 17.42
CA VAL A 361 5.96 4.47 18.64
C VAL A 361 7.45 4.34 18.87
N HIS A 362 8.22 4.12 17.78
CA HIS A 362 9.64 3.78 17.87
C HIS A 362 10.60 4.92 17.54
N GLY A 363 10.07 6.15 17.34
CA GLY A 363 10.86 7.36 17.20
C GLY A 363 11.54 7.47 15.84
N GLY A 364 10.79 7.80 14.82
CA GLY A 364 11.23 7.72 13.43
C GLY A 364 11.76 9.00 12.81
N GLY A 365 11.27 10.19 13.11
CA GLY A 365 11.72 11.39 12.43
C GLY A 365 10.74 12.56 12.47
N ASP A 366 11.17 13.69 11.86
CA ASP A 366 10.42 14.96 11.93
C ASP A 366 9.10 14.88 11.11
N GLU A 367 9.03 14.02 10.08
CA GLU A 367 7.88 13.88 9.19
C GLU A 367 6.73 13.15 9.88
N VAL A 368 6.96 11.97 10.47
CA VAL A 368 5.93 11.25 11.22
C VAL A 368 5.46 12.02 12.47
N GLU A 369 6.34 12.86 13.08
CA GLU A 369 5.97 13.74 14.19
C GLU A 369 5.03 14.89 13.75
N SER A 370 4.79 15.08 12.45
CA SER A 370 3.84 16.07 11.93
C SER A 370 2.39 15.55 11.87
N ALA A 371 2.15 14.26 12.13
CA ALA A 371 0.81 13.71 12.27
C ALA A 371 0.01 14.43 13.38
N ALA A 372 -1.26 14.69 13.13
CA ALA A 372 -2.13 15.46 14.02
C ALA A 372 -3.23 14.58 14.64
N PHE A 373 -3.58 14.83 15.90
CA PHE A 373 -4.50 13.99 16.66
C PHE A 373 -5.63 14.83 17.29
N TYR A 374 -6.87 14.42 17.11
CA TYR A 374 -8.05 15.18 17.47
C TYR A 374 -9.04 14.38 18.33
N GLU A 375 -9.82 15.07 19.20
CA GLU A 375 -10.98 14.52 19.92
C GLU A 375 -12.28 14.93 19.20
N ASP A 376 -13.10 13.97 18.80
CA ASP A 376 -14.40 14.07 18.13
C ASP A 376 -14.34 14.45 16.63
N GLU A 377 -13.64 15.49 16.20
CA GLU A 377 -13.62 16.02 14.82
C GLU A 377 -12.28 16.71 14.53
N VAL A 378 -11.84 16.74 13.27
CA VAL A 378 -10.66 17.52 12.85
C VAL A 378 -10.99 19.00 12.95
N ASP A 379 -10.62 19.64 14.04
CA ASP A 379 -10.79 21.06 14.34
C ASP A 379 -9.61 21.52 15.22
N PRO A 380 -8.94 22.64 14.92
CA PRO A 380 -7.84 23.18 15.74
C PRO A 380 -8.21 23.39 17.22
N ALA A 381 -9.52 23.42 17.56
CA ALA A 381 -9.98 23.53 18.96
C ALA A 381 -10.05 22.17 19.67
N ASN A 382 -10.07 21.07 18.93
CA ASN A 382 -10.16 19.69 19.40
C ASN A 382 -8.80 18.97 19.32
N GLU A 383 -7.75 19.63 18.84
CA GLU A 383 -6.39 19.08 18.81
C GLU A 383 -5.92 18.67 20.21
N LEU A 384 -5.44 17.43 20.35
CA LEU A 384 -5.06 16.86 21.62
C LEU A 384 -3.76 17.46 22.15
N GLU A 385 -3.81 18.05 23.36
CA GLU A 385 -2.61 18.54 24.04
C GLU A 385 -1.74 17.35 24.53
N GLY A 386 -0.68 17.04 23.84
CA GLY A 386 0.21 15.89 24.13
C GLY A 386 0.32 14.96 22.96
N GLU A 387 -0.33 15.33 21.85
CA GLU A 387 -0.17 14.68 20.56
C GLU A 387 -0.48 13.17 20.64
N PHE A 388 0.37 12.32 20.08
CA PHE A 388 0.14 10.87 19.98
C PHE A 388 -0.09 10.17 21.34
N ALA A 389 0.66 10.54 22.40
CA ALA A 389 0.44 9.94 23.72
C ALA A 389 -0.95 10.24 24.29
N ALA A 390 -1.48 11.47 24.02
CA ALA A 390 -2.84 11.82 24.46
C ALA A 390 -3.92 11.06 23.66
N TYR A 391 -3.69 10.83 22.36
CA TYR A 391 -4.54 9.99 21.52
C TYR A 391 -4.61 8.55 22.05
N LEU A 392 -3.48 7.96 22.44
CA LEU A 392 -3.43 6.63 23.04
C LEU A 392 -4.10 6.57 24.43
N GLU A 393 -4.00 7.66 25.22
CA GLU A 393 -4.71 7.77 26.52
C GLU A 393 -6.24 7.77 26.32
N GLU A 394 -6.77 8.47 25.30
CA GLU A 394 -8.21 8.51 24.99
C GLU A 394 -8.73 7.18 24.38
N LEU A 395 -7.87 6.39 23.73
CA LEU A 395 -8.19 5.04 23.29
C LEU A 395 -8.10 3.97 24.40
N ASP A 396 -7.79 4.34 25.66
CA ASP A 396 -7.52 3.42 26.78
C ASP A 396 -6.34 2.45 26.53
N LEU A 397 -5.40 2.79 25.62
CA LEU A 397 -4.21 2.00 25.26
C LEU A 397 -2.98 2.33 26.11
N LEU A 398 -2.95 3.51 26.72
CA LEU A 398 -1.82 4.02 27.49
C LEU A 398 -2.28 4.59 28.85
N ASP A 399 -1.56 4.28 29.94
CA ASP A 399 -1.79 4.95 31.25
C ASP A 399 -1.13 6.34 31.24
N SER A 400 -1.80 7.34 31.84
CA SER A 400 -1.32 8.72 31.83
C SER A 400 0.08 8.91 32.37
N GLY A 401 0.98 9.31 31.49
CA GLY A 401 2.38 9.64 31.76
C GLY A 401 3.38 8.53 31.43
N ASP A 402 2.91 7.45 30.81
CA ASP A 402 3.75 6.42 30.22
C ASP A 402 4.14 6.85 28.78
N ASP A 403 5.18 6.26 28.22
CA ASP A 403 5.66 6.57 26.88
C ASP A 403 4.94 5.68 25.84
N PRO A 404 4.75 6.11 24.55
CA PRO A 404 4.02 5.35 23.52
C PRO A 404 4.51 3.91 23.28
N ASP A 405 5.76 3.59 23.57
CA ASP A 405 6.34 2.23 23.49
C ASP A 405 6.00 1.35 24.70
N GLU A 406 5.22 1.87 25.64
CA GLU A 406 4.74 1.11 26.83
C GLU A 406 3.27 0.61 26.68
N GLN A 407 2.67 0.68 25.46
CA GLN A 407 1.32 0.16 25.18
C GLN A 407 1.21 -1.34 25.43
N LEU A 408 2.26 -2.09 25.07
CA LEU A 408 2.25 -3.55 25.13
C LEU A 408 3.07 -4.07 26.32
N THR A 409 2.58 -5.13 26.93
CA THR A 409 3.33 -5.91 27.95
C THR A 409 4.04 -7.14 27.39
N ARG A 410 3.82 -7.44 26.12
CA ARG A 410 4.38 -8.59 25.37
C ARG A 410 4.30 -8.33 23.88
N PRO A 411 5.00 -9.11 23.01
CA PRO A 411 4.96 -8.97 21.57
C PRO A 411 3.54 -8.99 21.00
N LEU A 412 3.37 -8.47 19.79
CA LEU A 412 2.12 -8.52 19.04
C LEU A 412 1.55 -9.94 19.06
N GLN A 413 0.28 -10.08 19.45
CA GLN A 413 -0.36 -11.38 19.60
C GLN A 413 -1.11 -11.77 18.31
N PRO A 414 -1.34 -13.08 18.10
CA PRO A 414 -2.17 -13.56 16.99
C PRO A 414 -3.58 -12.96 17.05
N THR A 415 -3.84 -11.96 16.20
CA THR A 415 -5.12 -11.27 15.98
C THR A 415 -5.09 -10.50 14.68
N GLU A 416 -6.20 -9.84 14.31
CA GLU A 416 -6.29 -8.95 13.18
C GLU A 416 -5.87 -7.52 13.60
N TYR A 417 -5.06 -6.86 12.80
CA TYR A 417 -4.64 -5.47 12.93
C TYR A 417 -5.07 -4.73 11.68
N SER A 418 -5.79 -3.61 11.83
CA SER A 418 -6.15 -2.75 10.71
C SER A 418 -4.92 -1.99 10.18
N LEU A 419 -4.89 -1.74 8.88
CA LEU A 419 -3.96 -0.85 8.20
C LEU A 419 -4.81 0.18 7.47
N THR A 420 -4.78 1.43 7.91
CA THR A 420 -5.57 2.50 7.31
C THR A 420 -4.66 3.64 6.90
N ALA A 421 -4.65 3.94 5.61
CA ALA A 421 -3.83 5.02 5.05
C ALA A 421 -4.61 6.35 5.04
N SER A 422 -3.91 7.44 5.37
CA SER A 422 -4.39 8.82 5.35
C SER A 422 -3.48 9.68 4.47
N GLY A 423 -4.06 10.51 3.62
CA GLY A 423 -3.32 11.51 2.84
C GLY A 423 -2.91 12.73 3.67
N THR A 424 -3.68 13.07 4.70
CA THR A 424 -3.47 14.27 5.53
C THR A 424 -2.68 14.02 6.81
N GLY A 425 -2.60 12.77 7.28
CA GLY A 425 -2.02 12.42 8.57
C GLY A 425 -2.80 12.90 9.78
N ALA A 426 -4.12 13.08 9.65
CA ALA A 426 -5.02 13.47 10.71
C ALA A 426 -5.76 12.25 11.28
N PHE A 427 -5.71 12.07 12.61
CA PHE A 427 -6.28 10.93 13.31
C PHE A 427 -7.23 11.40 14.40
N VAL A 428 -8.40 10.78 14.46
CA VAL A 428 -9.49 11.21 15.35
C VAL A 428 -9.86 10.10 16.32
N VAL A 429 -10.14 10.46 17.58
CA VAL A 429 -10.75 9.56 18.55
C VAL A 429 -12.16 10.03 18.90
N GLU A 430 -13.18 9.21 18.60
CA GLU A 430 -14.59 9.49 18.95
C GLU A 430 -15.13 8.40 19.89
N ASP A 431 -15.58 8.76 21.09
CA ASP A 431 -16.11 7.82 22.10
C ASP A 431 -15.15 6.65 22.46
N GLY A 432 -13.82 6.80 22.26
CA GLY A 432 -12.78 5.79 22.51
C GLY A 432 -12.59 4.80 21.38
N GLU A 433 -13.08 5.09 20.18
CA GLU A 433 -12.82 4.37 18.94
C GLU A 433 -11.92 5.22 18.04
N SER A 434 -10.94 4.62 17.39
CA SER A 434 -10.04 5.31 16.46
C SER A 434 -10.66 5.45 15.07
N SER A 435 -10.45 6.57 14.41
CA SER A 435 -10.77 6.78 13.01
C SER A 435 -9.69 7.62 12.33
N VAL A 436 -9.58 7.47 11.02
CA VAL A 436 -8.59 8.17 10.20
C VAL A 436 -9.35 9.17 9.33
N ASP A 437 -8.94 10.43 9.38
CA ASP A 437 -9.49 11.45 8.51
C ASP A 437 -8.85 11.31 7.12
N ASP A 438 -9.64 11.53 6.06
CA ASP A 438 -9.22 11.34 4.70
C ASP A 438 -8.60 9.95 4.47
N GLU A 439 -9.45 8.90 4.64
CA GLU A 439 -9.06 7.51 4.41
C GLU A 439 -8.85 7.26 2.91
N ILE A 440 -7.60 7.12 2.48
CA ILE A 440 -7.20 6.88 1.09
C ILE A 440 -6.89 5.41 0.77
N GLY A 441 -6.79 4.54 1.76
CA GLY A 441 -6.52 3.12 1.58
C GLY A 441 -6.72 2.28 2.83
N TYR A 442 -7.04 0.99 2.64
CA TYR A 442 -7.29 0.06 3.74
C TYR A 442 -6.82 -1.36 3.44
N ALA A 443 -6.17 -2.00 4.43
CA ALA A 443 -5.85 -3.42 4.44
C ALA A 443 -5.93 -3.99 5.86
N THR A 444 -5.72 -5.29 6.00
CA THR A 444 -5.69 -5.99 7.30
C THR A 444 -4.43 -6.86 7.41
N LEU A 445 -3.71 -6.76 8.51
CA LEU A 445 -2.69 -7.71 8.90
C LEU A 445 -3.33 -8.76 9.84
N GLU A 446 -3.47 -10.00 9.37
CA GLU A 446 -3.89 -11.14 10.18
C GLU A 446 -2.66 -11.88 10.71
N LEU A 447 -2.31 -11.66 11.98
CA LEU A 447 -1.28 -12.43 12.64
C LEU A 447 -1.87 -13.76 13.14
N VAL A 448 -1.29 -14.87 12.66
CA VAL A 448 -1.67 -16.22 13.07
C VAL A 448 -0.74 -16.77 14.14
N GLN A 449 -1.13 -17.87 14.77
CA GLN A 449 -0.28 -18.53 15.76
C GLN A 449 0.95 -19.16 15.11
N PRO A 450 2.15 -18.96 15.66
CA PRO A 450 3.36 -19.64 15.21
C PRO A 450 3.23 -21.17 15.27
N ARG A 451 3.94 -21.84 14.37
CA ARG A 451 3.90 -23.30 14.22
C ARG A 451 5.30 -23.86 14.16
N LEU A 452 5.41 -25.08 14.68
CA LEU A 452 6.57 -25.95 14.52
C LEU A 452 6.06 -27.29 13.99
N ASP A 453 6.10 -27.50 12.68
CA ASP A 453 5.40 -28.59 12.02
C ASP A 453 6.29 -29.80 11.79
N ALA A 454 7.54 -29.64 11.31
CA ALA A 454 8.45 -30.71 11.00
C ALA A 454 9.92 -30.31 11.16
N VAL A 455 10.80 -31.30 11.23
CA VAL A 455 12.24 -31.15 11.04
C VAL A 455 12.74 -32.30 10.17
N SER A 456 13.50 -31.99 9.14
CA SER A 456 14.13 -32.95 8.24
C SER A 456 15.61 -32.68 8.08
N THR A 457 16.34 -33.65 7.51
CA THR A 457 17.76 -33.52 7.22
C THR A 457 18.00 -33.73 5.75
N HIS A 458 18.81 -32.88 5.17
CA HIS A 458 19.19 -32.87 3.78
C HIS A 458 20.70 -32.85 3.65
N VAL A 459 21.20 -33.22 2.47
CA VAL A 459 22.60 -33.09 2.07
C VAL A 459 22.69 -32.15 0.88
N ALA A 460 23.76 -31.38 0.82
CA ALA A 460 24.16 -30.59 -0.33
C ALA A 460 25.65 -30.78 -0.63
N PRO A 461 26.11 -30.52 -1.85
CA PRO A 461 27.54 -30.51 -2.17
C PRO A 461 28.33 -29.58 -1.26
N GLY A 462 29.52 -29.98 -0.83
CA GLY A 462 30.36 -29.19 0.09
C GLY A 462 30.82 -27.83 -0.42
N ASP A 463 30.78 -27.63 -1.75
CA ASP A 463 31.21 -26.42 -2.45
C ASP A 463 30.08 -25.71 -3.24
N ALA A 464 28.83 -26.17 -3.11
CA ALA A 464 27.71 -25.70 -3.91
C ALA A 464 26.85 -24.59 -3.26
N ALA A 465 27.08 -24.26 -1.99
CA ALA A 465 26.39 -23.16 -1.32
C ALA A 465 27.43 -22.22 -0.71
N ASP A 466 27.56 -21.04 -1.26
CA ASP A 466 28.12 -19.92 -0.52
C ASP A 466 27.13 -19.50 0.57
N GLU A 467 27.63 -18.90 1.64
CA GLU A 467 26.83 -18.35 2.75
C GLU A 467 25.78 -17.29 2.30
N ASP A 468 25.81 -16.86 1.05
CA ASP A 468 25.07 -15.75 0.48
C ASP A 468 23.98 -16.20 -0.53
N ASP A 469 23.60 -17.48 -0.66
CA ASP A 469 22.64 -17.91 -1.70
C ASP A 469 21.72 -19.06 -1.28
N LEU A 470 20.57 -18.69 -0.68
CA LEU A 470 19.52 -19.62 -0.29
C LEU A 470 18.88 -20.34 -1.51
N GLU A 471 18.76 -19.66 -2.66
CA GLU A 471 18.15 -20.25 -3.87
C GLU A 471 19.07 -21.35 -4.44
N GLU A 472 20.39 -21.09 -4.47
CA GLU A 472 21.38 -22.08 -4.89
C GLU A 472 21.45 -23.27 -3.93
N LEU A 473 21.36 -22.99 -2.61
CA LEU A 473 21.27 -24.04 -1.59
C LEU A 473 20.06 -24.94 -1.83
N ARG A 474 18.87 -24.36 -2.01
CA ARG A 474 17.61 -25.11 -2.23
C ARG A 474 17.63 -25.99 -3.47
N ASP A 475 18.21 -25.51 -4.55
CA ASP A 475 18.34 -26.28 -5.80
C ASP A 475 19.25 -27.50 -5.63
N GLY A 476 20.19 -27.46 -4.67
CA GLY A 476 21.17 -28.56 -4.38
C GLY A 476 20.72 -29.56 -3.31
N LEU A 477 19.57 -29.31 -2.61
CA LEU A 477 19.16 -30.15 -1.48
C LEU A 477 18.64 -31.53 -1.90
N THR A 478 19.07 -32.56 -1.17
CA THR A 478 18.52 -33.91 -1.27
C THR A 478 18.21 -34.46 0.13
N GLU A 479 16.94 -34.81 0.40
CA GLU A 479 16.51 -35.38 1.68
C GLU A 479 17.23 -36.70 1.95
N ARG A 480 18.06 -36.73 2.99
CA ARG A 480 18.88 -37.89 3.35
C ARG A 480 19.30 -37.84 4.82
N ALA A 481 19.24 -38.97 5.51
CA ALA A 481 19.66 -39.08 6.91
C ALA A 481 21.15 -39.48 7.07
N ASP A 482 21.77 -40.10 6.05
CA ASP A 482 23.19 -40.41 6.04
C ASP A 482 23.94 -39.30 5.31
N VAL A 483 24.82 -38.58 5.99
CA VAL A 483 25.59 -37.43 5.47
C VAL A 483 27.03 -37.87 5.32
N ALA A 484 27.58 -37.85 4.12
CA ALA A 484 28.98 -38.14 3.90
C ALA A 484 29.86 -36.99 4.41
N GLU A 485 30.97 -37.32 5.12
CA GLU A 485 31.96 -36.33 5.54
C GLU A 485 32.49 -35.56 4.32
N GLY A 486 32.39 -34.21 4.37
CA GLY A 486 32.72 -33.32 3.25
C GLY A 486 31.49 -32.79 2.48
N ASP A 487 30.30 -33.38 2.69
CA ASP A 487 29.05 -32.78 2.23
C ASP A 487 28.56 -31.77 3.26
N ARG A 488 27.69 -30.83 2.86
CA ARG A 488 26.93 -29.97 3.77
C ARG A 488 25.77 -30.76 4.33
N LEU A 489 25.60 -30.75 5.66
CA LEU A 489 24.36 -31.15 6.32
C LEU A 489 23.46 -29.91 6.37
N VAL A 490 22.22 -30.04 5.93
CA VAL A 490 21.19 -29.00 6.11
C VAL A 490 20.08 -29.56 6.97
N ILE A 491 19.85 -28.91 8.12
CA ILE A 491 18.75 -29.22 9.02
C ILE A 491 17.64 -28.21 8.71
N GLU A 492 16.62 -28.65 8.00
CA GLU A 492 15.46 -27.86 7.63
C GLU A 492 14.36 -28.03 8.66
N VAL A 493 13.85 -26.92 9.18
CA VAL A 493 12.80 -26.87 10.18
C VAL A 493 11.63 -26.08 9.62
N GLU A 494 10.47 -26.72 9.47
CA GLU A 494 9.21 -26.02 9.17
C GLU A 494 8.75 -25.32 10.44
N ALA A 495 9.10 -24.02 10.57
CA ALA A 495 8.91 -23.23 11.77
C ALA A 495 8.57 -21.77 11.41
N THR A 496 7.57 -21.20 12.07
CA THR A 496 7.18 -19.80 11.95
C THR A 496 7.28 -19.08 13.29
N GLY A 497 7.42 -17.74 13.28
CA GLY A 497 7.50 -16.91 14.48
C GLY A 497 8.92 -16.64 14.99
N LEU A 498 9.95 -16.88 14.17
CA LEU A 498 11.36 -16.74 14.54
C LEU A 498 12.09 -15.60 13.82
N SER A 499 11.70 -15.28 12.59
CA SER A 499 12.44 -14.35 11.72
C SER A 499 12.63 -12.98 12.35
N GLY A 500 11.61 -12.46 13.03
CA GLY A 500 11.69 -11.17 13.71
C GLY A 500 12.69 -11.13 14.87
N ALA A 501 12.80 -12.22 15.65
CA ALA A 501 13.81 -12.33 16.69
C ALA A 501 15.22 -12.47 16.10
N MET A 502 15.35 -13.23 15.00
CA MET A 502 16.63 -13.42 14.32
C MET A 502 17.16 -12.08 13.76
N VAL A 503 16.34 -11.34 12.99
CA VAL A 503 16.71 -10.02 12.43
C VAL A 503 17.11 -9.04 13.54
N ALA A 504 16.32 -8.94 14.61
CA ALA A 504 16.62 -8.01 15.70
C ALA A 504 17.91 -8.35 16.48
N HIS A 505 18.29 -9.63 16.55
CA HIS A 505 19.54 -10.05 17.19
C HIS A 505 20.76 -9.91 16.27
N GLU A 506 20.61 -10.20 14.99
CA GLU A 506 21.64 -9.94 13.97
C GLU A 506 21.91 -8.44 13.88
N GLY A 507 20.83 -7.62 13.91
CA GLY A 507 20.89 -6.17 13.77
C GLY A 507 21.11 -5.73 12.32
N ASP A 508 20.76 -6.60 11.38
CA ASP A 508 20.90 -6.40 9.93
C ASP A 508 19.72 -7.08 9.21
N TRP A 509 18.97 -6.31 8.39
CA TRP A 509 17.86 -6.84 7.61
C TRP A 509 18.32 -7.61 6.37
N ASP A 510 19.50 -7.26 5.82
CA ASP A 510 20.12 -7.95 4.69
C ASP A 510 20.36 -9.45 5.00
N ALA A 511 20.40 -9.82 6.31
CA ALA A 511 20.54 -11.21 6.73
C ALA A 511 19.37 -12.13 6.31
N LEU A 512 18.20 -11.56 5.96
CA LEU A 512 17.09 -12.34 5.39
C LEU A 512 17.46 -12.91 3.99
N GLU A 513 18.27 -12.19 3.24
CA GLU A 513 18.78 -12.61 1.93
C GLU A 513 20.15 -13.31 2.05
N ASP A 514 21.10 -12.70 2.79
CA ASP A 514 22.50 -13.11 2.87
C ASP A 514 22.75 -14.26 3.87
N GLY A 515 21.76 -14.58 4.74
CA GLY A 515 21.92 -15.56 5.82
C GLY A 515 22.33 -14.95 7.16
N PHE A 516 22.09 -15.68 8.21
CA PHE A 516 22.36 -15.31 9.60
C PHE A 516 23.58 -16.05 10.15
N SER A 517 24.32 -15.40 11.03
CA SER A 517 25.30 -16.11 11.87
C SER A 517 24.59 -17.16 12.76
N ALA A 518 25.16 -18.35 12.84
CA ALA A 518 24.65 -19.36 13.78
C ALA A 518 24.64 -18.86 15.25
N THR A 519 25.50 -17.88 15.57
CA THR A 519 25.52 -17.23 16.90
C THR A 519 24.18 -16.51 17.18
N THR A 520 23.50 -15.96 16.18
CA THR A 520 22.19 -15.32 16.31
C THR A 520 21.13 -16.31 16.78
N LEU A 521 21.07 -17.49 16.14
CA LEU A 521 20.19 -18.56 16.61
C LEU A 521 20.55 -19.01 18.04
N HIS A 522 21.84 -19.12 18.36
CA HIS A 522 22.29 -19.43 19.71
C HIS A 522 21.80 -18.39 20.72
N GLU A 523 21.92 -17.08 20.43
CA GLU A 523 21.46 -16.01 21.32
C GLU A 523 19.95 -16.07 21.53
N VAL A 524 19.15 -16.34 20.48
CA VAL A 524 17.69 -16.53 20.60
C VAL A 524 17.35 -17.72 21.50
N THR A 525 18.09 -18.85 21.40
CA THR A 525 17.84 -20.03 22.26
C THR A 525 18.27 -19.83 23.72
N GLU A 526 19.19 -18.91 24.01
CA GLU A 526 19.65 -18.61 25.41
C GLU A 526 18.78 -17.55 26.10
N LEU A 527 17.83 -16.90 25.38
CA LEU A 527 16.94 -15.89 25.97
C LEU A 527 15.88 -16.52 26.87
N GLU A 528 15.87 -16.09 28.15
CA GLU A 528 14.79 -16.46 29.08
C GLU A 528 13.46 -15.84 28.58
N GLY A 529 12.47 -16.66 28.28
CA GLY A 529 11.13 -16.21 27.87
C GLY A 529 10.84 -16.35 26.38
N GLU A 530 11.85 -16.42 25.53
CA GLU A 530 11.62 -16.74 24.12
C GLU A 530 11.15 -18.19 23.94
N GLY A 531 11.59 -19.10 24.79
CA GLY A 531 11.09 -20.48 24.79
C GLY A 531 11.45 -21.28 23.55
N VAL A 532 12.49 -20.89 22.82
CA VAL A 532 13.02 -21.60 21.64
C VAL A 532 14.11 -22.56 22.08
N ALA A 533 13.98 -23.83 21.72
CA ALA A 533 15.03 -24.83 21.93
C ALA A 533 15.45 -25.44 20.60
N PHE A 534 16.74 -25.47 20.34
CA PHE A 534 17.37 -26.14 19.19
C PHE A 534 18.58 -26.90 19.68
N ASP A 535 18.47 -28.21 19.77
CA ASP A 535 19.50 -29.09 20.28
C ASP A 535 19.89 -30.15 19.23
N VAL A 536 21.20 -30.28 18.96
CA VAL A 536 21.76 -31.37 18.14
C VAL A 536 22.81 -32.09 18.95
N GLU A 537 22.51 -33.35 19.35
CA GLU A 537 23.35 -34.12 20.29
C GLU A 537 23.60 -35.55 19.79
N ALA A 538 24.83 -36.00 19.89
CA ALA A 538 25.20 -37.35 19.49
C ALA A 538 24.52 -38.41 20.35
N LEU A 539 23.93 -39.42 19.71
CA LEU A 539 23.31 -40.56 20.33
C LEU A 539 24.40 -41.58 20.68
N GLY A 540 24.48 -42.08 21.87
CA GLY A 540 25.32 -43.19 22.19
C GLY A 540 26.70 -42.87 22.77
N ALA A 541 26.85 -41.73 23.45
CA ALA A 541 28.03 -41.38 24.21
C ALA A 541 28.40 -42.53 25.18
N THR A 542 29.57 -43.12 25.02
CA THR A 542 30.06 -44.27 25.80
C THR A 542 30.96 -43.81 26.93
N GLY A 543 30.58 -44.07 28.15
CA GLY A 543 31.45 -43.93 29.32
C GLY A 543 31.11 -42.73 30.17
N ASN A 544 32.03 -41.81 30.38
CA ASN A 544 31.90 -40.68 31.32
C ASN A 544 32.18 -39.33 30.59
N GLU A 545 32.05 -39.34 29.27
CA GLU A 545 32.17 -38.18 28.39
C GLU A 545 30.77 -37.71 28.02
N ASN A 546 30.63 -36.38 27.87
CA ASN A 546 29.37 -35.81 27.34
C ASN A 546 29.31 -36.14 25.83
N PRO A 547 28.11 -36.29 25.26
CA PRO A 547 27.96 -36.43 23.80
C PRO A 547 28.54 -35.21 23.04
N ALA A 548 28.86 -35.38 21.79
CA ALA A 548 29.17 -34.26 20.91
C ALA A 548 27.90 -33.46 20.63
N THR A 549 28.00 -32.14 20.58
CA THR A 549 26.90 -31.24 20.26
C THR A 549 27.31 -30.30 19.12
N LEU A 550 26.37 -29.90 18.28
CA LEU A 550 26.57 -28.83 17.31
C LEU A 550 26.95 -27.54 18.05
N ASP A 551 27.96 -26.84 17.55
CA ASP A 551 28.45 -25.58 18.11
C ASP A 551 27.88 -24.39 17.32
N LEU A 552 26.75 -23.84 17.75
CA LEU A 552 26.14 -22.65 17.13
C LEU A 552 26.97 -21.38 17.31
N THR A 553 28.10 -21.44 18.05
CA THR A 553 29.03 -20.31 18.16
C THR A 553 30.26 -20.50 17.27
N ALA A 554 30.23 -21.45 16.34
CA ALA A 554 31.27 -21.67 15.34
C ALA A 554 31.35 -20.43 14.39
N ASP A 555 32.46 -20.38 13.65
CA ASP A 555 32.59 -19.35 12.60
C ASP A 555 31.56 -19.62 11.48
N ASP A 556 31.07 -18.59 10.81
CA ASP A 556 29.99 -18.69 9.79
C ASP A 556 30.40 -19.55 8.57
N GLU A 557 31.68 -19.69 8.29
CA GLU A 557 32.21 -20.68 7.32
C GLU A 557 31.92 -22.15 7.71
N ASP A 558 31.67 -22.42 9.00
CA ASP A 558 31.46 -23.75 9.56
C ASP A 558 29.97 -24.08 9.81
N VAL A 559 29.20 -23.10 10.32
CA VAL A 559 27.76 -23.22 10.60
C VAL A 559 27.09 -21.88 10.37
N TYR A 560 26.05 -21.85 9.55
CA TYR A 560 25.23 -20.65 9.31
C TYR A 560 23.76 -20.99 9.16
N VAL A 561 22.88 -19.97 9.13
CA VAL A 561 21.44 -20.15 9.21
C VAL A 561 20.75 -19.30 8.14
N PHE A 562 19.79 -19.87 7.43
CA PHE A 562 18.84 -19.14 6.63
C PHE A 562 17.46 -19.19 7.26
N VAL A 563 16.70 -18.11 7.11
CA VAL A 563 15.30 -18.03 7.53
C VAL A 563 14.47 -17.48 6.38
N ASP A 564 13.44 -18.22 5.99
CA ASP A 564 12.46 -17.78 5.00
C ASP A 564 11.11 -17.56 5.68
N PRO A 565 10.74 -16.30 5.99
CA PRO A 565 9.48 -16.00 6.67
C PRO A 565 8.24 -16.27 5.81
N GLU A 566 8.36 -16.25 4.48
CA GLU A 566 7.25 -16.55 3.56
C GLU A 566 6.96 -18.05 3.50
N ALA A 567 8.01 -18.86 3.36
CA ALA A 567 7.88 -20.31 3.39
C ALA A 567 7.60 -20.83 4.81
N GLY A 568 8.01 -20.10 5.86
CA GLY A 568 7.98 -20.55 7.24
C GLY A 568 9.03 -21.63 7.50
N GLU A 569 10.24 -21.42 6.99
CA GLU A 569 11.34 -22.38 7.05
C GLU A 569 12.57 -21.75 7.70
N LEU A 570 13.27 -22.55 8.51
CA LEU A 570 14.57 -22.24 9.07
C LEU A 570 15.53 -23.36 8.67
N SER A 571 16.64 -23.03 8.00
CA SER A 571 17.67 -23.99 7.56
C SER A 571 18.98 -23.73 8.31
N VAL A 572 19.48 -24.73 9.02
CA VAL A 572 20.81 -24.69 9.65
C VAL A 572 21.77 -25.51 8.79
N VAL A 573 22.76 -24.84 8.20
CA VAL A 573 23.76 -25.44 7.29
C VAL A 573 25.06 -25.70 8.06
N VAL A 574 25.56 -26.91 7.95
CA VAL A 574 26.73 -27.38 8.72
C VAL A 574 27.78 -27.97 7.79
N ASP A 575 29.02 -27.47 7.86
CA ASP A 575 30.17 -28.11 7.20
C ASP A 575 30.64 -29.32 7.98
N THR A 576 30.39 -30.51 7.44
CA THR A 576 30.75 -31.78 8.10
C THR A 576 32.26 -32.08 8.08
N ASP A 577 33.07 -31.43 7.22
CA ASP A 577 34.55 -31.54 7.23
C ASP A 577 35.19 -30.59 8.26
N SER A 578 34.42 -29.59 8.79
CA SER A 578 34.93 -28.67 9.79
C SER A 578 35.05 -29.30 11.18
N SER A 579 36.26 -29.22 11.74
CA SER A 579 36.48 -29.64 13.14
C SER A 579 35.87 -28.69 14.17
N SER A 580 35.33 -27.55 13.76
CA SER A 580 34.77 -26.48 14.62
C SER A 580 33.25 -26.50 14.63
N ALA A 581 32.59 -27.15 13.68
CA ALA A 581 31.15 -27.24 13.62
C ALA A 581 30.52 -27.98 14.85
N PHE A 582 31.29 -28.83 15.50
CA PHE A 582 30.88 -29.54 16.72
C PHE A 582 31.83 -29.26 17.89
N ASP A 583 31.33 -29.31 19.14
CA ASP A 583 32.11 -29.05 20.33
C ASP A 583 33.28 -30.06 20.54
N ARG A 584 33.27 -31.12 19.73
CA ARG A 584 34.34 -32.14 19.64
C ARG A 584 34.29 -32.88 18.32
N SER A 585 35.40 -33.62 18.04
CA SER A 585 35.51 -34.42 16.81
C SER A 585 34.38 -35.46 16.73
N VAL A 586 33.77 -35.57 15.57
CA VAL A 586 32.78 -36.55 15.17
C VAL A 586 33.50 -37.73 14.54
N ASP A 587 33.16 -38.95 14.87
CA ASP A 587 33.70 -40.18 14.26
C ASP A 587 32.68 -40.75 13.24
N HIS A 588 33.13 -41.38 12.18
CA HIS A 588 32.22 -42.00 11.20
C HIS A 588 31.30 -43.04 11.86
N GLY A 589 30.02 -42.91 11.61
CA GLY A 589 28.98 -43.72 12.17
C GLY A 589 28.41 -43.20 13.49
N ASP A 590 28.82 -41.99 13.90
CA ASP A 590 28.14 -41.31 14.98
C ASP A 590 26.73 -40.83 14.51
N GLU A 591 25.75 -41.26 15.28
CA GLU A 591 24.33 -40.84 15.07
C GLU A 591 24.00 -39.67 15.97
N PHE A 592 23.28 -38.69 15.44
CA PHE A 592 22.84 -37.50 16.14
C PHE A 592 21.29 -37.42 16.19
N ALA A 593 20.75 -36.89 17.28
CA ALA A 593 19.38 -36.42 17.38
C ALA A 593 19.34 -34.92 17.19
N VAL A 594 18.37 -34.45 16.42
CA VAL A 594 17.97 -33.05 16.31
C VAL A 594 16.65 -32.91 17.05
N ASP A 595 16.58 -32.06 18.04
CA ASP A 595 15.37 -31.78 18.82
C ASP A 595 15.11 -30.27 18.76
N VAL A 596 13.93 -29.87 18.24
CA VAL A 596 13.50 -28.47 18.16
C VAL A 596 12.19 -28.31 18.91
N ALA A 597 12.05 -27.27 19.71
CA ALA A 597 10.84 -27.04 20.48
C ALA A 597 10.51 -25.57 20.70
N TYR A 598 9.21 -25.28 20.74
CA TYR A 598 8.66 -24.07 21.33
C TYR A 598 8.07 -24.43 22.69
N GLU A 599 8.69 -23.94 23.76
CA GLU A 599 8.34 -24.26 25.12
C GLU A 599 7.46 -23.15 25.72
N THR A 600 6.30 -23.53 26.22
CA THR A 600 5.39 -22.62 26.93
C THR A 600 5.16 -23.15 28.34
N ASP A 601 5.01 -22.28 29.34
CA ASP A 601 4.64 -22.69 30.68
C ASP A 601 3.16 -22.45 30.99
N ALA A 602 2.51 -23.39 31.70
CA ALA A 602 1.08 -23.33 31.96
C ALA A 602 0.62 -22.11 32.75
N ASP A 603 1.42 -21.66 33.70
CA ASP A 603 1.06 -20.63 34.67
C ASP A 603 1.74 -19.27 34.40
N GLU A 604 2.71 -19.20 33.47
CA GLU A 604 3.55 -18.06 33.24
C GLU A 604 3.57 -17.69 31.74
N ARG A 605 3.72 -16.40 31.45
CA ARG A 605 3.74 -15.85 30.09
C ARG A 605 4.92 -14.89 29.99
N TYR A 606 5.50 -14.81 28.80
CA TYR A 606 6.49 -13.78 28.51
C TYR A 606 5.91 -12.38 28.78
N GLU A 607 6.67 -11.53 29.45
CA GLU A 607 6.35 -10.11 29.66
C GLU A 607 7.60 -9.30 29.39
N PHE A 608 7.46 -8.17 28.65
CA PHE A 608 8.55 -7.24 28.44
C PHE A 608 9.12 -6.68 29.75
N GLY A 609 10.42 -6.55 29.81
CA GLY A 609 11.15 -5.84 30.86
C GLY A 609 11.43 -4.38 30.45
N SER A 610 12.72 -4.03 30.35
CA SER A 610 13.16 -2.69 29.99
C SER A 610 13.59 -2.56 28.51
N GLY A 611 13.35 -3.56 27.68
CA GLY A 611 13.66 -3.62 26.26
C GLY A 611 12.97 -4.81 25.60
N ALA A 612 13.06 -4.90 24.28
CA ALA A 612 12.38 -5.90 23.46
C ALA A 612 12.66 -7.36 23.89
N PHE A 613 13.85 -7.64 24.37
CA PHE A 613 14.30 -8.95 24.83
C PHE A 613 14.71 -8.97 26.31
N ASP A 614 14.47 -7.86 27.06
CA ASP A 614 14.70 -7.82 28.50
C ASP A 614 13.39 -8.11 29.24
N GLY A 615 13.05 -9.38 29.29
CA GLY A 615 11.81 -9.85 29.91
C GLY A 615 11.91 -11.32 30.29
N GLY A 616 10.80 -11.98 30.31
CA GLY A 616 10.71 -13.40 30.57
C GLY A 616 9.36 -13.82 31.12
N ALA A 617 9.17 -15.12 31.37
CA ALA A 617 7.96 -15.67 31.91
C ALA A 617 7.69 -15.17 33.32
N GLY A 618 6.80 -14.19 33.49
CA GLY A 618 6.14 -13.71 34.72
C GLY A 618 6.91 -13.81 36.04
N GLY A 619 8.26 -13.78 36.02
CA GLY A 619 9.13 -13.98 37.17
C GLY A 619 9.42 -15.43 37.52
N GLY A 620 9.10 -16.39 36.67
CA GLY A 620 9.53 -17.79 36.71
C GLY A 620 10.95 -17.98 36.19
N ASP A 621 11.43 -19.19 36.39
CA ASP A 621 12.74 -19.60 35.85
C ASP A 621 12.56 -20.38 34.52
N ASP A 622 11.29 -20.61 34.08
CA ASP A 622 10.96 -21.42 32.92
C ASP A 622 10.59 -20.50 31.75
N PRO A 623 11.14 -20.74 30.54
CA PRO A 623 10.79 -19.99 29.34
C PRO A 623 9.32 -20.21 28.92
N ALA A 624 8.74 -19.23 28.23
CA ALA A 624 7.39 -19.29 27.68
C ALA A 624 7.35 -18.60 26.35
N PHE A 625 7.18 -19.33 25.27
CA PHE A 625 7.16 -18.75 23.91
C PHE A 625 6.16 -17.57 23.84
N PRO A 626 6.59 -16.36 23.40
CA PRO A 626 5.85 -15.14 23.68
C PRO A 626 4.49 -15.04 22.99
N THR A 627 4.31 -15.68 21.85
CA THR A 627 3.13 -15.55 20.96
C THR A 627 2.23 -16.80 20.96
N LEU A 628 2.62 -17.91 21.62
CA LEU A 628 1.78 -19.09 21.76
C LEU A 628 0.90 -19.02 23.02
N PRO A 629 -0.29 -19.69 23.01
CA PRO A 629 -1.07 -19.89 24.23
C PRO A 629 -0.30 -20.71 25.25
N THR A 630 -0.57 -20.50 26.56
CA THR A 630 -0.05 -21.36 27.61
C THR A 630 -0.52 -22.82 27.46
N ASP A 631 0.29 -23.79 27.85
CA ASP A 631 0.05 -25.24 27.65
C ASP A 631 0.08 -25.70 26.17
N ALA A 632 0.70 -24.91 25.26
CA ALA A 632 0.75 -25.21 23.84
C ALA A 632 2.17 -25.56 23.33
N ASP A 633 2.96 -26.24 24.19
CA ASP A 633 4.30 -26.69 23.81
C ASP A 633 4.27 -27.49 22.49
N GLN A 634 5.18 -27.17 21.58
CA GLN A 634 5.36 -27.85 20.31
C GLN A 634 6.79 -28.40 20.27
N ALA A 635 6.97 -29.60 19.72
CA ALA A 635 8.29 -30.20 19.58
C ALA A 635 8.33 -31.17 18.42
N VAL A 636 9.40 -31.08 17.61
CA VAL A 636 9.69 -31.99 16.51
C VAL A 636 11.10 -32.55 16.66
N SER A 637 11.36 -33.74 16.12
CA SER A 637 12.69 -34.31 16.17
C SER A 637 12.99 -35.21 14.98
N THR A 638 14.27 -35.28 14.58
CA THR A 638 14.77 -36.19 13.56
C THR A 638 16.14 -36.74 13.97
N THR A 639 16.75 -37.61 13.14
CA THR A 639 18.10 -38.14 13.39
C THR A 639 18.88 -38.21 12.11
N PHE A 640 20.19 -38.02 12.19
CA PHE A 640 21.13 -38.23 11.07
C PHE A 640 22.39 -38.98 11.55
N ALA A 641 23.17 -39.47 10.60
CA ALA A 641 24.46 -40.07 10.87
C ALA A 641 25.53 -39.48 9.94
N VAL A 642 26.70 -39.18 10.50
CA VAL A 642 27.88 -38.82 9.69
C VAL A 642 28.59 -40.09 9.27
N VAL A 643 28.75 -40.31 7.96
CA VAL A 643 29.30 -41.52 7.37
C VAL A 643 30.57 -41.26 6.57
N GLU A 644 31.40 -42.27 6.41
CA GLU A 644 32.57 -42.18 5.53
C GLU A 644 32.10 -42.09 4.05
N PRO A 645 32.60 -41.14 3.23
CA PRO A 645 32.26 -41.10 1.82
C PRO A 645 32.73 -42.37 1.15
N ASP A 646 31.86 -43.05 0.41
CA ASP A 646 32.11 -44.33 -0.25
C ASP A 646 31.47 -44.36 -1.64
N ALA A 647 32.07 -45.14 -2.55
CA ALA A 647 31.46 -45.35 -3.86
C ALA A 647 31.83 -46.74 -4.41
N THR A 648 30.94 -47.29 -5.21
CA THR A 648 31.12 -48.57 -5.90
C THR A 648 30.84 -48.40 -7.39
N PHE A 649 31.68 -49.02 -8.20
CA PHE A 649 31.48 -49.06 -9.64
C PHE A 649 30.62 -50.25 -10.06
N HIS A 650 29.81 -50.05 -11.08
CA HIS A 650 29.09 -51.13 -11.75
C HIS A 650 29.95 -51.98 -12.65
N ASN A 651 29.42 -53.05 -13.22
CA ASN A 651 30.07 -53.96 -14.14
C ASN A 651 31.34 -54.65 -13.55
N VAL A 652 31.31 -55.04 -12.29
CA VAL A 652 32.37 -55.76 -11.59
C VAL A 652 32.28 -57.24 -11.89
N ASP A 653 33.45 -57.87 -12.29
CA ASP A 653 33.52 -59.29 -12.57
C ASP A 653 33.62 -60.14 -11.29
N GLU A 654 33.68 -61.49 -11.44
CA GLU A 654 33.83 -62.47 -10.34
C GLU A 654 35.12 -62.29 -9.52
N ASP A 655 36.20 -61.71 -10.14
CA ASP A 655 37.48 -61.43 -9.50
C ASP A 655 37.55 -60.08 -8.80
N GLY A 656 36.47 -59.26 -8.92
CA GLY A 656 36.34 -57.93 -8.31
C GLY A 656 36.95 -56.79 -9.17
N LEU A 657 37.13 -56.99 -10.47
CA LEU A 657 37.64 -56.01 -11.41
C LEU A 657 36.51 -55.35 -12.15
N VAL A 658 36.54 -54.02 -12.25
CA VAL A 658 35.61 -53.26 -13.04
C VAL A 658 35.87 -53.45 -14.53
N GLN A 659 34.93 -54.00 -15.27
CA GLN A 659 35.01 -54.21 -16.70
C GLN A 659 34.75 -52.94 -17.48
N ILE A 660 35.69 -52.55 -18.37
CA ILE A 660 35.58 -51.34 -19.21
C ILE A 660 35.71 -51.81 -20.68
N GLU A 661 34.70 -51.53 -21.48
CA GLU A 661 34.72 -51.83 -22.91
C GLU A 661 35.82 -50.97 -23.61
N ALA A 662 36.65 -51.56 -24.40
CA ALA A 662 37.68 -50.83 -25.16
C ALA A 662 37.04 -50.13 -26.38
N GLY A 663 36.39 -48.97 -26.15
CA GLY A 663 35.63 -48.23 -27.14
C GLY A 663 35.94 -46.74 -27.18
N ASP A 664 35.22 -45.97 -28.06
CA ASP A 664 35.38 -44.54 -28.27
C ASP A 664 34.27 -43.70 -27.54
N ASP A 665 33.22 -44.34 -27.02
CA ASP A 665 32.11 -43.74 -26.34
C ASP A 665 31.76 -44.50 -25.04
N VAL A 666 32.72 -44.69 -24.17
CA VAL A 666 32.57 -45.48 -22.93
C VAL A 666 32.07 -44.58 -21.79
N VAL A 667 31.10 -45.08 -21.06
CA VAL A 667 30.53 -44.46 -19.87
C VAL A 667 30.77 -45.39 -18.68
N LEU A 668 31.28 -44.84 -17.58
CA LEU A 668 31.42 -45.53 -16.30
C LEU A 668 30.26 -45.12 -15.38
N THR A 669 29.67 -46.11 -14.73
CA THR A 669 28.55 -45.88 -13.79
C THR A 669 28.82 -46.56 -12.46
N GLY A 670 28.14 -46.07 -11.41
CA GLY A 670 28.25 -46.63 -10.08
C GLY A 670 27.27 -46.02 -9.10
N GLU A 671 27.43 -46.28 -7.82
CA GLU A 671 26.64 -45.75 -6.71
C GLU A 671 27.59 -45.05 -5.71
N THR A 672 27.17 -43.96 -5.13
CA THR A 672 27.90 -43.24 -4.07
C THR A 672 26.92 -42.68 -3.01
N ASN A 673 27.44 -42.45 -1.81
CA ASN A 673 26.72 -41.76 -0.73
C ASN A 673 27.03 -40.25 -0.66
N VAL A 674 27.90 -39.75 -1.55
CA VAL A 674 28.21 -38.32 -1.67
C VAL A 674 26.99 -37.55 -2.17
N ALA A 675 26.86 -36.31 -1.78
CA ALA A 675 25.71 -35.47 -2.15
C ALA A 675 25.55 -35.34 -3.67
N PRO A 676 24.31 -35.44 -4.21
CA PRO A 676 24.01 -35.20 -5.61
C PRO A 676 24.45 -33.79 -6.03
N GLY A 677 24.93 -33.64 -7.27
CA GLY A 677 25.42 -32.37 -7.79
C GLY A 677 26.87 -32.02 -7.41
N SER A 678 27.53 -32.82 -6.55
CA SER A 678 28.95 -32.60 -6.20
C SER A 678 29.88 -32.70 -7.45
N ASP A 679 30.94 -31.86 -7.49
CA ASP A 679 31.94 -31.82 -8.55
C ASP A 679 32.76 -33.11 -8.54
N ALA A 680 32.22 -34.16 -9.19
CA ALA A 680 32.79 -35.49 -9.23
C ALA A 680 33.52 -35.75 -10.53
N MET A 681 34.62 -36.47 -10.46
CA MET A 681 35.35 -36.93 -11.62
C MET A 681 35.84 -38.36 -11.47
N VAL A 682 35.89 -39.11 -12.58
CA VAL A 682 36.55 -40.42 -12.65
C VAL A 682 37.90 -40.31 -13.35
N ARG A 683 38.91 -40.85 -12.70
CA ARG A 683 40.28 -40.89 -13.21
C ARG A 683 40.71 -42.30 -13.51
N LEU A 684 41.07 -42.54 -14.77
CA LEU A 684 41.65 -43.79 -15.23
C LEU A 684 43.17 -43.65 -15.38
N SER A 685 43.92 -44.57 -14.81
CA SER A 685 45.41 -44.58 -14.90
C SER A 685 45.97 -46.00 -15.05
N ASP A 686 47.26 -46.12 -15.49
CA ASP A 686 47.86 -47.39 -15.65
C ASP A 686 48.09 -48.12 -14.31
N ALA A 687 47.78 -49.43 -14.25
CA ALA A 687 47.97 -50.30 -13.08
C ALA A 687 49.30 -51.12 -13.16
N GLY A 688 50.40 -50.52 -13.62
CA GLY A 688 51.73 -51.09 -13.45
C GLY A 688 52.59 -51.39 -14.65
N GLU A 689 52.43 -52.47 -15.44
CA GLU A 689 53.38 -52.88 -16.48
C GLU A 689 52.98 -52.38 -17.89
N THR A 690 51.87 -51.77 -18.07
CA THR A 690 51.31 -51.24 -19.33
C THR A 690 51.88 -49.87 -19.70
N ALA A 691 51.55 -49.33 -20.88
CA ALA A 691 51.99 -48.04 -21.33
C ALA A 691 51.24 -46.97 -20.50
N SER A 692 51.99 -46.04 -19.88
CA SER A 692 51.46 -44.96 -19.00
C SER A 692 50.42 -44.14 -19.70
N PHE A 693 49.25 -44.06 -19.13
CA PHE A 693 48.17 -43.23 -19.57
C PHE A 693 47.47 -42.56 -18.37
N LEU A 694 46.71 -41.51 -18.60
CA LEU A 694 45.91 -40.83 -17.66
C LEU A 694 44.75 -40.22 -18.43
N VAL A 695 43.54 -40.55 -18.02
CA VAL A 695 42.30 -39.95 -18.53
C VAL A 695 41.48 -39.48 -17.32
N ASN A 696 40.95 -38.28 -17.39
CA ASN A 696 39.97 -37.75 -16.44
C ASN A 696 38.70 -37.47 -17.21
N THR A 697 37.59 -37.77 -16.61
CA THR A 697 36.24 -37.50 -17.14
C THR A 697 35.36 -37.03 -15.98
N ASP A 698 34.53 -36.06 -16.22
CA ASP A 698 33.60 -35.57 -15.23
C ASP A 698 32.48 -36.59 -15.01
N ALA A 699 31.90 -36.62 -13.83
CA ALA A 699 30.84 -37.55 -13.44
C ALA A 699 29.73 -36.77 -12.78
N GLU A 700 28.49 -37.02 -13.18
CA GLU A 700 27.27 -36.45 -12.59
C GLU A 700 26.71 -37.46 -11.58
N ILE A 701 26.32 -36.95 -10.35
CA ILE A 701 25.69 -37.74 -9.31
C ILE A 701 24.21 -37.32 -9.25
N ASP A 702 23.32 -38.29 -9.43
CA ASP A 702 21.88 -38.03 -9.37
C ASP A 702 21.32 -38.12 -7.94
N ALA A 703 20.03 -37.74 -7.75
CA ALA A 703 19.33 -37.73 -6.46
C ALA A 703 19.26 -39.12 -5.79
N ASP A 704 19.34 -40.21 -6.56
CA ASP A 704 19.33 -41.58 -6.05
C ASP A 704 20.71 -42.06 -5.63
N GLY A 705 21.77 -41.24 -5.87
CA GLY A 705 23.16 -41.53 -5.56
C GLY A 705 23.89 -42.37 -6.63
N HIS A 706 23.30 -42.48 -7.85
CA HIS A 706 23.99 -43.07 -8.96
C HIS A 706 24.87 -42.04 -9.65
N PHE A 707 26.08 -42.41 -10.00
CA PHE A 707 26.94 -41.57 -10.82
C PHE A 707 27.13 -42.12 -12.22
N GLU A 708 27.18 -41.21 -13.19
CA GLU A 708 27.45 -41.50 -14.60
C GLU A 708 28.49 -40.53 -15.12
N THR A 709 29.53 -41.05 -15.81
CA THR A 709 30.59 -40.22 -16.39
C THR A 709 30.23 -39.71 -17.77
N ASP A 710 30.81 -38.58 -18.18
CA ASP A 710 30.92 -38.24 -19.59
C ASP A 710 31.57 -39.35 -20.39
N THR A 711 31.33 -39.38 -21.72
CA THR A 711 31.91 -40.37 -22.60
C THR A 711 33.42 -40.25 -22.69
N VAL A 712 34.10 -41.39 -22.60
CA VAL A 712 35.57 -41.50 -22.62
C VAL A 712 36.03 -42.34 -23.81
N ASP A 713 37.04 -41.86 -24.54
CA ASP A 713 37.73 -42.64 -25.59
C ASP A 713 38.89 -43.46 -25.03
N VAL A 714 38.66 -44.77 -24.91
CA VAL A 714 39.63 -45.76 -24.48
C VAL A 714 39.88 -46.81 -25.57
N SER A 715 39.55 -46.54 -26.85
CA SER A 715 39.65 -47.39 -28.01
C SER A 715 41.10 -47.80 -28.32
N GLU A 716 42.13 -47.08 -27.87
CA GLU A 716 43.52 -47.38 -28.00
C GLU A 716 44.06 -48.40 -26.95
N ARG A 717 43.21 -48.84 -26.02
CA ARG A 717 43.61 -49.82 -24.97
C ARG A 717 43.48 -51.24 -25.50
N ALA A 718 44.37 -52.10 -25.00
CA ALA A 718 44.27 -53.50 -25.38
C ALA A 718 43.35 -54.25 -24.40
N VAL A 719 42.61 -55.22 -24.93
CA VAL A 719 41.82 -56.15 -24.09
C VAL A 719 42.79 -56.91 -23.17
N ASP A 720 42.34 -57.13 -21.90
CA ASP A 720 43.15 -57.68 -20.79
C ASP A 720 44.19 -56.72 -20.18
N ASP A 721 44.31 -55.48 -20.63
CA ASP A 721 45.11 -54.46 -19.90
C ASP A 721 44.41 -54.07 -18.58
N GLU A 722 45.18 -54.05 -17.48
CA GLU A 722 44.70 -53.62 -16.16
C GLU A 722 44.79 -52.08 -16.03
N THR A 723 43.82 -51.47 -15.32
CA THR A 723 43.78 -50.06 -15.04
C THR A 723 43.40 -49.82 -13.58
N SER A 724 43.77 -48.67 -13.02
CA SER A 724 43.27 -48.17 -11.76
C SER A 724 42.24 -47.09 -12.02
N ILE A 725 41.09 -47.16 -11.37
CA ILE A 725 39.95 -46.25 -11.50
C ILE A 725 39.80 -45.57 -10.17
N GLU A 726 39.80 -44.25 -10.17
CA GLU A 726 39.58 -43.44 -8.96
C GLU A 726 38.30 -42.58 -9.19
N LEU A 727 37.29 -42.66 -8.29
CA LEU A 727 36.28 -41.63 -8.19
C LEU A 727 36.78 -40.55 -7.23
N ARG A 728 36.68 -39.32 -7.64
CA ARG A 728 37.12 -38.17 -6.87
C ARG A 728 36.02 -37.12 -6.82
N VAL A 729 35.91 -36.47 -5.69
CA VAL A 729 35.06 -35.28 -5.51
C VAL A 729 35.99 -34.12 -5.10
N GLY A 730 35.96 -33.05 -5.85
CA GLY A 730 36.88 -31.94 -5.66
C GLY A 730 38.35 -32.41 -5.65
N THR A 731 39.03 -32.30 -4.52
CA THR A 731 40.44 -32.76 -4.35
C THR A 731 40.57 -34.11 -3.69
N GLU A 732 39.52 -34.69 -3.11
CA GLU A 732 39.54 -35.95 -2.40
C GLU A 732 39.34 -37.14 -3.33
N THR A 733 39.86 -38.32 -2.90
CA THR A 733 39.61 -39.59 -3.56
C THR A 733 38.67 -40.41 -2.73
N ILE A 734 37.47 -40.63 -3.25
CA ILE A 734 36.39 -41.32 -2.57
C ILE A 734 36.63 -42.83 -2.59
N THR A 735 36.91 -43.36 -3.77
CA THR A 735 37.19 -44.79 -3.92
C THR A 735 38.25 -45.06 -4.98
N VAL A 736 38.95 -46.20 -4.84
CA VAL A 736 39.91 -46.69 -5.83
C VAL A 736 39.56 -48.14 -6.15
N ALA A 737 39.29 -48.42 -7.42
CA ALA A 737 39.01 -49.76 -7.92
C ALA A 737 40.06 -50.22 -8.96
N ASP A 738 40.30 -51.52 -8.98
CA ASP A 738 41.06 -52.09 -10.07
C ASP A 738 40.12 -52.45 -11.24
N GLY A 739 40.49 -52.07 -12.44
CA GLY A 739 39.70 -52.35 -13.66
C GLY A 739 40.46 -53.12 -14.74
N ILE A 740 39.71 -53.65 -15.67
CA ILE A 740 40.24 -54.44 -16.82
C ILE A 740 39.49 -54.03 -18.10
N PHE A 741 40.24 -53.80 -19.19
CA PHE A 741 39.62 -53.52 -20.47
C PHE A 741 39.16 -54.83 -21.13
N VAL A 742 37.91 -54.87 -21.62
CA VAL A 742 37.24 -56.01 -22.24
C VAL A 742 36.78 -55.68 -23.67
N ASP A 743 36.48 -56.70 -24.47
CA ASP A 743 35.98 -56.56 -25.84
C ASP A 743 34.46 -56.30 -25.83
N GLU A 744 33.70 -56.86 -24.88
CA GLU A 744 32.28 -56.70 -24.56
C GLU A 744 32.10 -56.98 -23.07
N LEU A 745 31.19 -56.17 -22.42
CA LEU A 745 30.84 -56.35 -21.03
C LEU A 745 30.14 -57.70 -20.80
N GLU A 746 30.57 -58.48 -19.80
CA GLU A 746 29.85 -59.66 -19.39
C GLU A 746 28.52 -59.25 -18.77
N GLN A 747 27.39 -59.56 -19.41
CA GLN A 747 26.08 -59.34 -18.86
C GLN A 747 25.92 -60.10 -17.53
N SER A 748 25.79 -59.43 -16.43
CA SER A 748 25.36 -60.03 -15.18
C SER A 748 23.94 -60.61 -15.36
N ASP A 749 23.78 -61.91 -15.03
CA ASP A 749 22.47 -62.61 -15.12
C ASP A 749 21.40 -62.13 -14.08
N ASP A 750 21.50 -60.86 -13.59
CA ASP A 750 20.51 -60.24 -12.70
C ASP A 750 19.54 -59.35 -13.45
N GLU A 751 18.92 -59.84 -14.58
CA GLU A 751 17.65 -59.28 -15.01
C GLU A 751 16.54 -59.81 -14.08
N PRO A 752 15.75 -58.95 -13.46
CA PRO A 752 14.53 -59.37 -12.77
C PRO A 752 13.63 -60.03 -13.82
N ALA A 753 13.31 -61.30 -13.61
CA ALA A 753 12.43 -62.10 -14.48
C ALA A 753 11.18 -61.30 -14.84
N GLU A 754 11.13 -60.79 -16.09
CA GLU A 754 9.88 -60.35 -16.69
C GLU A 754 8.88 -61.48 -16.65
N GLY A 755 7.87 -61.38 -15.80
CA GLY A 755 6.78 -62.31 -15.75
C GLY A 755 5.99 -62.26 -17.08
N ASP A 756 6.11 -63.32 -17.88
CA ASP A 756 5.22 -63.63 -19.00
C ASP A 756 3.77 -63.69 -18.48
N ASP A 757 3.07 -62.58 -18.47
CA ASP A 757 1.63 -62.50 -18.45
C ASP A 757 1.13 -62.09 -19.84
N ASP A 758 1.00 -63.13 -20.72
CA ASP A 758 0.29 -63.09 -21.98
C ASP A 758 -1.23 -62.85 -21.71
N PRO A 759 -1.83 -61.72 -22.05
CA PRO A 759 -3.27 -61.54 -21.92
C PRO A 759 -3.98 -62.24 -23.07
N ALA A 760 -4.70 -63.31 -22.74
CA ALA A 760 -5.63 -64.00 -23.63
C ALA A 760 -6.63 -63.00 -24.27
N GLU A 761 -6.59 -62.93 -25.60
CA GLU A 761 -7.57 -62.30 -26.45
C GLU A 761 -8.96 -62.89 -26.17
N THR A 762 -9.91 -62.08 -25.69
CA THR A 762 -11.35 -62.33 -25.84
C THR A 762 -11.99 -61.22 -26.66
N ASP A 763 -12.30 -61.62 -27.92
CA ASP A 763 -13.24 -60.91 -28.78
C ASP A 763 -14.59 -60.78 -28.07
N ASP A 764 -15.08 -59.53 -27.92
CA ASP A 764 -16.50 -59.22 -27.91
C ASP A 764 -16.76 -57.79 -28.43
N GLU A 765 -17.49 -57.71 -29.52
CA GLU A 765 -17.94 -56.49 -30.19
C GLU A 765 -18.94 -55.71 -29.35
N PRO A 766 -18.98 -54.39 -29.41
CA PRO A 766 -19.95 -53.56 -28.73
C PRO A 766 -21.27 -53.45 -29.54
N ALA A 767 -22.38 -53.73 -28.91
CA ALA A 767 -23.72 -53.41 -29.37
C ALA A 767 -24.07 -51.95 -29.06
N GLU A 768 -24.46 -51.23 -30.12
CA GLU A 768 -25.06 -49.90 -30.04
C GLU A 768 -26.42 -49.92 -29.31
N GLY A 769 -26.70 -48.92 -28.52
CA GLY A 769 -28.01 -48.68 -27.92
C GLY A 769 -28.12 -47.19 -27.50
N ASP A 770 -28.86 -46.47 -28.36
CA ASP A 770 -29.40 -45.12 -28.09
C ASP A 770 -30.24 -45.14 -26.81
N ASP A 771 -30.15 -44.06 -26.01
CA ASP A 771 -31.34 -43.37 -25.54
C ASP A 771 -31.00 -42.04 -24.81
N GLU A 772 -31.85 -41.06 -25.08
CA GLU A 772 -31.84 -39.67 -24.71
C GLU A 772 -32.20 -39.39 -23.23
N PRO A 773 -32.02 -38.10 -22.74
CA PRO A 773 -32.08 -37.73 -21.33
C PRO A 773 -33.51 -37.45 -20.84
N ILE A 774 -33.78 -37.73 -19.59
CA ILE A 774 -34.99 -37.31 -18.88
C ILE A 774 -34.61 -36.27 -17.81
N GLU A 775 -35.14 -35.06 -17.98
CA GLU A 775 -35.27 -34.05 -16.94
C GLU A 775 -36.29 -34.52 -15.87
N SER A 776 -36.02 -34.21 -14.62
CA SER A 776 -37.09 -33.98 -13.66
C SER A 776 -36.59 -33.09 -12.49
N ASP A 777 -37.26 -31.95 -12.40
CA ASP A 777 -37.40 -31.12 -11.20
C ASP A 777 -37.82 -31.94 -9.97
N ASP A 778 -37.34 -31.55 -8.78
CA ASP A 778 -38.17 -31.25 -7.62
C ASP A 778 -37.40 -30.70 -6.43
N GLU A 779 -38.04 -29.74 -5.79
CA GLU A 779 -37.63 -28.91 -4.67
C GLU A 779 -37.54 -29.63 -3.31
N PRO A 780 -37.05 -28.92 -2.24
CA PRO A 780 -36.59 -29.53 -0.99
C PRO A 780 -37.70 -29.72 0.06
N VAL A 781 -37.51 -30.68 0.92
CA VAL A 781 -38.31 -30.88 2.15
C VAL A 781 -37.38 -30.89 3.35
N GLU A 782 -37.60 -29.96 4.27
CA GLU A 782 -37.06 -29.94 5.62
C GLU A 782 -37.58 -31.14 6.44
N SER A 783 -36.74 -31.72 7.27
CA SER A 783 -37.15 -32.28 8.56
C SER A 783 -35.97 -32.51 9.50
N ASP A 784 -36.13 -31.96 10.71
CA ASP A 784 -35.43 -32.22 11.95
C ASP A 784 -35.28 -33.72 12.24
N ASP A 785 -34.13 -34.12 12.82
CA ASP A 785 -34.06 -34.92 14.05
C ASP A 785 -32.60 -35.22 14.50
N GLU A 786 -32.44 -35.23 15.80
CA GLU A 786 -31.28 -35.38 16.63
C GLU A 786 -30.49 -36.71 16.53
N PRO A 787 -29.29 -36.80 17.18
CA PRO A 787 -28.23 -37.74 16.82
C PRO A 787 -28.34 -39.09 17.54
N THR A 788 -27.93 -40.16 16.87
CA THR A 788 -27.57 -41.42 17.52
C THR A 788 -26.15 -41.83 17.16
N GLU A 789 -25.37 -42.03 18.24
CA GLU A 789 -24.04 -42.61 18.21
C GLU A 789 -23.99 -43.94 17.46
N THR A 790 -23.03 -44.14 16.58
CA THR A 790 -22.48 -45.45 16.24
C THR A 790 -21.02 -45.36 15.85
N ASP A 791 -20.26 -45.96 16.69
CA ASP A 791 -18.93 -46.52 16.57
C ASP A 791 -18.65 -47.11 15.17
N ASP A 792 -17.59 -46.70 14.49
CA ASP A 792 -16.86 -47.56 13.57
C ASP A 792 -15.42 -47.06 13.31
N SER A 793 -14.53 -47.92 13.70
CA SER A 793 -13.10 -48.08 13.63
C SER A 793 -12.43 -47.62 12.34
N ILE A 794 -11.37 -46.79 12.52
CA ILE A 794 -10.33 -46.45 11.53
C ILE A 794 -9.20 -47.48 11.63
N PRO A 795 -8.62 -47.97 10.52
CA PRO A 795 -7.52 -48.95 10.56
C PRO A 795 -6.15 -48.27 10.64
N GLY A 796 -5.44 -48.65 11.66
CA GLY A 796 -4.04 -49.04 11.78
C GLY A 796 -2.94 -48.05 11.37
N PHE A 797 -2.44 -47.31 12.33
CA PHE A 797 -1.04 -46.84 12.32
C PHE A 797 -0.14 -47.89 12.99
N GLY A 798 1.04 -48.12 12.39
CA GLY A 798 1.96 -49.17 12.76
C GLY A 798 2.67 -48.92 14.11
N VAL A 799 3.02 -50.00 14.76
CA VAL A 799 3.56 -50.12 16.12
C VAL A 799 4.93 -49.39 16.29
N ALA A 800 5.55 -48.95 15.22
CA ALA A 800 6.86 -48.29 15.25
C ALA A 800 6.80 -46.81 15.73
N VAL A 801 5.75 -46.08 15.35
CA VAL A 801 5.57 -44.67 15.78
C VAL A 801 5.23 -44.54 17.26
N ALA A 802 4.57 -45.53 17.84
CA ALA A 802 4.24 -45.55 19.26
C ALA A 802 5.45 -45.78 20.19
N LEU A 803 6.55 -46.37 19.67
CA LEU A 803 7.77 -46.62 20.43
C LEU A 803 8.70 -45.40 20.49
N VAL A 804 8.71 -44.59 19.45
CA VAL A 804 9.51 -43.33 19.39
C VAL A 804 8.89 -42.26 20.29
N ALA A 805 7.56 -42.11 20.23
CA ALA A 805 6.83 -41.19 21.12
C ALA A 805 6.95 -41.57 22.60
N LEU A 806 7.13 -42.83 22.93
CA LEU A 806 7.27 -43.31 24.31
C LEU A 806 8.71 -43.13 24.81
N LEU A 807 9.70 -43.12 23.92
CA LEU A 807 11.11 -42.82 24.25
C LEU A 807 11.33 -41.32 24.48
N ALA A 808 10.75 -40.44 23.65
CA ALA A 808 10.79 -39.02 23.85
C ALA A 808 10.13 -38.58 25.17
N ALA A 809 8.97 -39.14 25.52
CA ALA A 809 8.31 -38.87 26.81
C ALA A 809 9.09 -39.38 28.04
N VAL A 810 9.95 -40.38 27.86
CA VAL A 810 10.80 -40.92 28.95
C VAL A 810 12.04 -40.04 29.11
N MET A 811 12.60 -39.47 28.04
CA MET A 811 13.78 -38.58 28.14
C MET A 811 13.44 -37.21 28.73
N VAL A 812 12.32 -36.62 28.35
CA VAL A 812 11.82 -35.37 28.94
C VAL A 812 11.47 -35.59 30.44
N GLY A 813 10.97 -36.74 30.83
CA GLY A 813 10.69 -37.08 32.20
C GLY A 813 11.91 -37.40 33.08
N LEU A 814 13.08 -37.70 32.47
CA LEU A 814 14.33 -37.96 33.19
C LEU A 814 15.17 -36.70 33.43
N ARG A 815 15.02 -35.65 32.62
CA ARG A 815 15.67 -34.35 32.78
C ARG A 815 15.05 -33.53 33.96
N ARG A 816 13.80 -33.84 34.36
CA ARG A 816 13.09 -33.20 35.50
C ARG A 816 13.34 -33.89 36.86
N ARG A 817 14.42 -34.62 37.03
CA ARG A 817 14.87 -35.21 38.29
C ARG A 817 16.35 -34.88 38.59
#